data_c3f644cdfeec437201a11b664197b440
#
_entry.id   c3f644cdfeec437201a11b664197b440
#
_cell.length_a   1.000
_cell.length_b   1.000
_cell.length_c   1.000
_cell.angle_alpha   90.00
_cell.angle_beta   90.00
_cell.angle_gamma   90.00
#
_symmetry.space_group_name_H-M   'P 1'
#
loop_
_entity.id
_entity.type
_entity.pdbx_description
1 polymer ?
#
loop_
_entity_poly.entity_id
_entity_poly.type
_entity_poly.pdbx_seq_one_letter_code
_entity_poly.pdbx_strand_id
1 'polypeptide(L)'
;MCAEVYEVKMKKTYSIIFASLLLLFLAIPAMAQDNTFYDDGFSVTDNTFNPNRALDSLKTKHVKVPKGLYLWTIDDHFGDRTTAAPDTAQHLFMNSIFTTGRYGEYNTTGNLGAPRIARIATDRDYTSFGFTDVLSYFITPPTALRFTNALSPITNLSFNSCGDRTNGEDHLKALFAVNINREAGFGFKFDYAYGRGYYQNQSTALFDYTMWGSYIGQRYNAHVIFSFDHLKVTENGGITNDEYITHPEATSETYSENEIPVVLSSNWNRTNAFHATLAHRYNVGFYRKVPMTEQEIEARRFAIKAQKEKEAAEAAAEAEKMLAGATGNTGAPKQSKRLSGRPDDAMIVGDLNNDSLRTALKKAAEERRKLLMDSLMAKKDSVAIDTSWTKEEYVPVTSFIHNLQFDDNWHTYIAYQSPTNFYQNKYSVPVDFARRDSINDKTDYFNLRNTFAIGLLEGFNKYVPMGAKVFIAHNIANYRLAEDSLTRYSNNVENTFSVGGQLIKTLGNTLHYKVLGEVWLAGKQVGDVKIDGEGDIRVPILKDSVVLNLKAFYHLTTPAYFQRHYHSKHFWWDHDGLNKQMHTHVEGSLAYTKTRTSLRFAYDNFQNLVYLGVSYDRNNSVITGYTADIMQSSKNISLLTLAIQQDFTLGILNWENRITFQKCSDNNILPVPDFNFWTNLYLKFKIARVLAVHFGADMRYFKSYYAPEYVPQLSQFAVQQNDNVKTKIGNYPVIDVYANFLLKRCRFFVMMSHVNSGTGNYFFTPHYPLNQRVFRLGLSWTVFN
;
A
#
# COMPACT_ATOMS: atom_id res chain seq x y z
N MET A 1 -38.47 -11.50 0.06
CA MET A 1 -38.37 -12.76 -0.72
C MET A 1 -37.58 -12.61 -2.03
N CYS A 2 -37.87 -11.67 -2.94
CA CYS A 2 -37.04 -11.49 -4.14
C CYS A 2 -35.65 -10.88 -3.86
N ALA A 3 -35.51 -9.99 -2.90
CA ALA A 3 -34.21 -9.37 -2.53
C ALA A 3 -33.27 -10.36 -1.83
N GLU A 4 -33.77 -11.22 -0.96
CA GLU A 4 -32.98 -12.29 -0.34
C GLU A 4 -32.53 -13.35 -1.34
N VAL A 5 -33.34 -13.65 -2.35
CA VAL A 5 -32.97 -14.60 -3.42
C VAL A 5 -31.87 -14.02 -4.32
N TYR A 6 -31.87 -12.67 -4.51
CA TYR A 6 -30.81 -11.99 -5.30
C TYR A 6 -29.50 -11.91 -4.52
N GLU A 7 -29.55 -11.61 -3.23
CA GLU A 7 -28.38 -11.58 -2.33
C GLU A 7 -27.76 -12.98 -2.16
N VAL A 8 -28.59 -14.01 -2.04
CA VAL A 8 -28.14 -15.40 -1.97
C VAL A 8 -27.59 -15.88 -3.33
N LYS A 9 -28.17 -15.42 -4.46
CA LYS A 9 -27.62 -15.74 -5.79
C LYS A 9 -26.29 -15.06 -6.05
N MET A 10 -26.13 -13.78 -5.67
CA MET A 10 -24.86 -13.08 -5.78
C MET A 10 -23.79 -13.70 -4.88
N LYS A 11 -24.08 -13.97 -3.61
CA LYS A 11 -23.15 -14.67 -2.68
C LYS A 11 -22.73 -16.05 -3.24
N LYS A 12 -23.63 -16.79 -3.86
CA LYS A 12 -23.28 -18.07 -4.53
C LYS A 12 -22.42 -17.87 -5.77
N THR A 13 -22.67 -16.83 -6.57
CA THR A 13 -21.89 -16.55 -7.78
C THR A 13 -20.46 -16.11 -7.42
N TYR A 14 -20.30 -15.25 -6.42
CA TYR A 14 -18.98 -14.86 -5.92
C TYR A 14 -18.21 -16.04 -5.28
N SER A 15 -18.91 -16.90 -4.53
CA SER A 15 -18.30 -18.13 -3.98
C SER A 15 -17.85 -19.08 -5.08
N ILE A 16 -18.58 -19.20 -6.19
CA ILE A 16 -18.22 -20.08 -7.32
C ILE A 16 -17.05 -19.49 -8.10
N ILE A 17 -17.03 -18.19 -8.35
CA ILE A 17 -15.90 -17.49 -9.00
C ILE A 17 -14.66 -17.58 -8.11
N PHE A 18 -14.79 -17.39 -6.81
CA PHE A 18 -13.70 -17.51 -5.85
C PHE A 18 -13.17 -18.94 -5.76
N ALA A 19 -14.05 -19.92 -5.72
CA ALA A 19 -13.67 -21.35 -5.70
C ALA A 19 -13.03 -21.80 -7.02
N SER A 20 -13.50 -21.32 -8.17
CA SER A 20 -12.90 -21.64 -9.48
C SER A 20 -11.55 -20.98 -9.68
N LEU A 21 -11.36 -19.74 -9.19
CA LEU A 21 -10.05 -19.07 -9.16
C LEU A 21 -9.08 -19.77 -8.20
N LEU A 22 -9.54 -20.19 -7.03
CA LEU A 22 -8.73 -20.95 -6.07
C LEU A 22 -8.30 -22.31 -6.64
N LEU A 23 -9.18 -22.99 -7.39
CA LEU A 23 -8.88 -24.24 -8.08
C LEU A 23 -7.88 -24.06 -9.24
N LEU A 24 -7.89 -22.92 -9.93
CA LEU A 24 -6.89 -22.58 -10.95
C LEU A 24 -5.49 -22.41 -10.35
N PHE A 25 -5.39 -21.86 -9.13
CA PHE A 25 -4.12 -21.75 -8.40
C PHE A 25 -3.62 -23.08 -7.81
N LEU A 26 -4.53 -24.00 -7.48
CA LEU A 26 -4.18 -25.32 -6.93
C LEU A 26 -3.77 -26.35 -8.01
N ALA A 27 -4.01 -26.06 -9.30
CA ALA A 27 -3.67 -26.94 -10.42
C ALA A 27 -2.21 -26.80 -10.92
N ILE A 28 -1.38 -25.98 -10.29
CA ILE A 28 0.05 -25.88 -10.62
C ILE A 28 0.80 -26.98 -9.87
N PRO A 29 1.43 -27.95 -10.56
CA PRO A 29 2.18 -29.00 -9.87
C PRO A 29 3.37 -28.39 -9.14
N ALA A 30 3.46 -28.61 -7.84
CA ALA A 30 4.61 -28.27 -7.02
C ALA A 30 5.81 -29.14 -7.44
N MET A 31 6.63 -28.63 -8.34
CA MET A 31 7.96 -29.18 -8.58
C MET A 31 8.92 -28.56 -7.56
N ALA A 32 9.29 -29.34 -6.57
CA ALA A 32 10.42 -29.05 -5.71
C ALA A 32 11.70 -29.07 -6.56
N GLN A 33 12.37 -27.94 -6.70
CA GLN A 33 13.68 -27.84 -7.35
C GLN A 33 14.70 -27.25 -6.41
N ASP A 34 15.90 -27.84 -6.48
CA ASP A 34 17.10 -27.51 -5.72
C ASP A 34 17.42 -26.02 -5.66
N ASN A 35 17.66 -25.54 -4.43
CA ASN A 35 17.99 -24.17 -4.09
C ASN A 35 19.44 -23.82 -4.41
N THR A 36 19.73 -23.49 -5.66
CA THR A 36 20.95 -22.73 -5.99
C THR A 36 20.54 -21.35 -6.48
N PHE A 37 20.65 -20.36 -5.60
CA PHE A 37 20.40 -18.96 -5.91
C PHE A 37 21.58 -18.35 -6.65
N TYR A 38 21.34 -17.90 -7.88
CA TYR A 38 22.23 -16.97 -8.58
C TYR A 38 21.72 -15.55 -8.35
N ASP A 39 22.63 -14.69 -7.91
CA ASP A 39 22.41 -13.26 -7.77
C ASP A 39 22.42 -12.63 -9.17
N ASP A 40 21.25 -12.61 -9.83
CA ASP A 40 21.09 -11.84 -11.06
C ASP A 40 21.14 -10.37 -10.67
N GLY A 41 22.26 -9.72 -10.97
CA GLY A 41 22.56 -8.34 -10.70
C GLY A 41 21.51 -7.36 -11.23
N PHE A 42 20.40 -7.28 -10.52
CA PHE A 42 19.45 -6.20 -10.62
C PHE A 42 20.05 -5.01 -9.90
N SER A 43 20.66 -4.10 -10.64
CA SER A 43 21.05 -2.82 -10.06
C SER A 43 19.79 -2.14 -9.55
N VAL A 44 19.65 -2.13 -8.24
CA VAL A 44 18.60 -1.40 -7.53
C VAL A 44 18.88 0.09 -7.74
N THR A 45 18.42 0.62 -8.86
CA THR A 45 18.23 2.06 -8.99
C THR A 45 16.95 2.38 -8.26
N ASP A 46 17.10 3.01 -7.13
CA ASP A 46 16.05 3.47 -6.22
C ASP A 46 15.29 4.64 -6.90
N ASN A 47 14.41 4.32 -7.84
CA ASN A 47 13.72 5.26 -8.71
C ASN A 47 12.24 5.36 -8.36
N THR A 48 11.91 5.72 -7.12
CA THR A 48 10.54 6.03 -6.73
C THR A 48 10.38 7.45 -6.27
N PHE A 49 9.64 8.18 -7.08
CA PHE A 49 9.20 9.52 -6.80
C PHE A 49 8.10 9.52 -5.73
N ASN A 50 8.49 9.71 -4.49
CA ASN A 50 7.59 10.06 -3.39
C ASN A 50 8.35 11.00 -2.46
N PRO A 51 7.94 12.27 -2.30
CA PRO A 51 8.65 13.25 -1.48
C PRO A 51 8.72 12.83 0.00
N ASN A 52 7.72 12.11 0.50
CA ASN A 52 7.76 11.49 1.83
C ASN A 52 8.75 10.32 1.88
N ARG A 53 9.03 9.68 0.76
CA ARG A 53 9.94 8.54 0.62
C ARG A 53 11.40 8.95 0.47
N ALA A 54 11.70 10.09 -0.16
CA ALA A 54 13.05 10.63 -0.18
C ALA A 54 13.58 10.85 1.24
N LEU A 55 12.73 11.30 2.16
CA LEU A 55 13.05 11.47 3.57
C LEU A 55 13.13 10.16 4.35
N ASP A 56 12.26 9.20 4.07
CA ASP A 56 12.34 7.86 4.64
C ASP A 56 13.57 7.08 4.10
N SER A 57 13.93 7.26 2.83
CA SER A 57 15.15 6.67 2.26
C SER A 57 16.42 7.31 2.82
N LEU A 58 16.38 8.59 3.18
CA LEU A 58 17.46 9.27 3.89
C LEU A 58 17.67 8.71 5.31
N LYS A 59 16.59 8.33 5.97
CA LYS A 59 16.63 7.66 7.28
C LYS A 59 17.05 6.19 7.18
N THR A 60 16.83 5.53 6.04
CA THR A 60 17.06 4.09 5.85
C THR A 60 18.48 3.74 5.43
N LYS A 61 19.41 4.68 5.23
CA LYS A 61 20.82 4.39 4.90
C LYS A 61 21.55 3.46 5.90
N HIS A 62 20.95 3.16 7.05
CA HIS A 62 21.48 2.22 8.03
C HIS A 62 20.62 0.99 8.28
N VAL A 63 19.51 0.82 7.56
CA VAL A 63 18.69 -0.38 7.67
C VAL A 63 19.27 -1.43 6.75
N LYS A 64 19.85 -2.47 7.32
CA LYS A 64 20.27 -3.64 6.55
C LYS A 64 19.01 -4.30 6.01
N VAL A 65 18.71 -4.08 4.73
CA VAL A 65 17.70 -4.87 4.03
C VAL A 65 18.13 -6.34 4.10
N PRO A 66 17.25 -7.25 4.52
CA PRO A 66 17.57 -8.67 4.52
C PRO A 66 18.01 -9.09 3.12
N LYS A 67 19.13 -9.82 3.02
CA LYS A 67 19.58 -10.37 1.75
C LYS A 67 18.48 -11.24 1.14
N GLY A 68 18.19 -11.02 -0.14
CA GLY A 68 17.19 -11.81 -0.86
C GLY A 68 15.74 -11.41 -0.63
N LEU A 69 15.46 -10.20 -0.13
CA LEU A 69 14.12 -9.63 -0.04
C LEU A 69 13.99 -8.47 -1.03
N TYR A 70 13.07 -8.60 -1.99
CA TYR A 70 12.72 -7.57 -2.95
C TYR A 70 11.25 -7.20 -2.81
N LEU A 71 10.96 -5.90 -2.82
CA LEU A 71 9.61 -5.37 -2.77
C LEU A 71 9.42 -4.37 -3.91
N TRP A 72 8.23 -4.37 -4.50
CA TRP A 72 7.84 -3.40 -5.52
C TRP A 72 6.36 -3.07 -5.43
N THR A 73 5.99 -1.94 -6.00
CA THR A 73 4.61 -1.52 -6.25
C THR A 73 4.39 -1.47 -7.77
N ILE A 74 3.14 -1.39 -8.19
CA ILE A 74 2.76 -1.22 -9.60
C ILE A 74 2.00 0.09 -9.79
N ASP A 75 2.10 0.69 -10.96
CA ASP A 75 1.27 1.85 -11.31
C ASP A 75 -0.11 1.42 -11.83
N ASP A 76 -1.09 2.34 -11.77
CA ASP A 76 -2.48 2.06 -12.13
C ASP A 76 -2.73 1.94 -13.63
N HIS A 77 -1.90 2.56 -14.48
CA HIS A 77 -2.16 2.60 -15.92
C HIS A 77 -1.58 1.39 -16.65
N PHE A 78 -0.35 1.01 -16.32
CA PHE A 78 0.42 0.03 -17.08
C PHE A 78 0.88 -1.15 -16.24
N GLY A 79 0.73 -1.11 -14.92
CA GLY A 79 1.33 -2.10 -14.03
C GLY A 79 2.87 -2.06 -14.08
N ASP A 80 3.48 -0.90 -14.30
CA ASP A 80 4.93 -0.73 -14.23
C ASP A 80 5.41 -0.91 -12.82
N ARG A 81 6.46 -1.69 -12.66
CA ARG A 81 7.04 -1.98 -11.36
C ARG A 81 7.94 -0.85 -10.89
N THR A 82 7.78 -0.48 -9.64
CA THR A 82 8.63 0.47 -8.94
C THR A 82 9.14 -0.15 -7.66
N THR A 83 10.46 -0.20 -7.47
CA THR A 83 11.08 -0.80 -6.28
C THR A 83 10.59 -0.12 -5.01
N ALA A 84 10.27 -0.92 -3.99
CA ALA A 84 9.78 -0.47 -2.71
C ALA A 84 10.73 -0.85 -1.57
N ALA A 85 10.95 0.05 -0.62
CA ALA A 85 11.70 -0.28 0.59
C ALA A 85 10.87 -1.13 1.56
N PRO A 86 11.47 -2.14 2.24
CA PRO A 86 10.80 -2.88 3.29
C PRO A 86 10.52 -1.98 4.50
N ASP A 87 9.38 -2.20 5.15
CA ASP A 87 8.99 -1.48 6.37
C ASP A 87 9.67 -2.08 7.61
N THR A 88 10.98 -2.02 7.68
CA THR A 88 11.75 -2.71 8.73
C THR A 88 12.15 -1.85 9.91
N ALA A 89 12.01 -0.52 9.85
CA ALA A 89 12.64 0.37 10.83
C ALA A 89 11.87 1.65 11.14
N GLN A 90 10.56 1.65 11.10
CA GLN A 90 9.81 2.84 11.48
C GLN A 90 9.86 3.03 12.99
N HIS A 91 10.53 4.11 13.45
CA HIS A 91 10.56 4.46 14.87
C HIS A 91 9.26 5.12 15.35
N LEU A 92 8.43 5.64 14.42
CA LEU A 92 7.11 6.21 14.68
C LEU A 92 5.96 5.20 14.47
N PHE A 93 6.21 3.90 14.66
CA PHE A 93 5.15 2.93 14.39
C PHE A 93 3.98 3.00 15.40
N MET A 94 4.20 3.60 16.58
CA MET A 94 3.13 3.92 17.53
C MET A 94 2.11 4.92 16.95
N ASN A 95 2.53 5.79 16.01
CA ASN A 95 1.67 6.72 15.30
C ASN A 95 1.07 6.13 14.00
N SER A 96 1.25 4.84 13.76
CA SER A 96 0.57 4.12 12.66
C SER A 96 -0.91 3.85 12.97
N ILE A 97 -1.38 4.22 14.14
CA ILE A 97 -2.78 4.24 14.52
C ILE A 97 -3.38 5.53 13.96
N PHE A 98 -4.24 5.42 13.06
CA PHE A 98 -4.70 6.30 12.00
C PHE A 98 -5.43 7.59 12.35
N THR A 99 -5.72 7.87 13.60
CA THR A 99 -6.64 8.94 13.97
C THR A 99 -6.19 10.31 13.46
N THR A 100 -4.95 10.72 13.75
CA THR A 100 -4.44 12.04 13.35
C THR A 100 -3.34 11.98 12.29
N GLY A 101 -2.93 10.77 11.87
CA GLY A 101 -1.79 10.54 10.99
C GLY A 101 -0.45 10.47 11.73
N ARG A 102 0.60 10.09 11.01
CA ARG A 102 1.95 9.91 11.56
C ARG A 102 2.54 11.19 12.16
N TYR A 103 2.26 12.32 11.53
CA TYR A 103 2.75 13.63 11.91
C TYR A 103 1.61 14.54 12.36
N GLY A 104 0.44 13.98 12.65
CA GLY A 104 -0.73 14.72 13.06
C GLY A 104 -1.32 15.64 11.99
N GLU A 105 -1.20 15.27 10.72
CA GLU A 105 -1.59 16.07 9.55
C GLU A 105 -3.07 15.98 9.15
N TYR A 106 -3.89 15.21 9.88
CA TYR A 106 -5.30 15.02 9.54
C TYR A 106 -6.25 15.63 10.59
N ASN A 107 -7.36 16.17 10.11
CA ASN A 107 -8.57 16.33 10.92
C ASN A 107 -9.30 14.99 10.98
N THR A 108 -9.95 14.69 12.10
CA THR A 108 -10.63 13.42 12.33
C THR A 108 -11.80 13.60 13.29
N THR A 109 -12.76 12.69 13.27
CA THR A 109 -13.86 12.63 14.23
C THR A 109 -13.50 11.91 15.54
N GLY A 110 -12.22 11.56 15.75
CA GLY A 110 -11.63 11.26 17.06
C GLY A 110 -11.29 9.81 17.35
N ASN A 111 -12.11 8.85 16.99
CA ASN A 111 -11.93 7.43 17.34
C ASN A 111 -10.93 6.71 16.40
N LEU A 112 -10.42 5.53 16.81
CA LEU A 112 -9.68 4.65 15.91
C LEU A 112 -10.57 4.26 14.72
N GLY A 113 -10.03 4.39 13.50
CA GLY A 113 -10.81 4.10 12.31
C GLY A 113 -11.87 5.17 11.98
N ALA A 114 -11.82 6.33 12.61
CA ALA A 114 -12.75 7.42 12.35
C ALA A 114 -12.50 8.10 10.99
N PRO A 115 -13.51 8.69 10.37
CA PRO A 115 -13.38 9.55 9.20
C PRO A 115 -12.33 10.64 9.40
N ARG A 116 -11.53 10.90 8.36
CA ARG A 116 -10.50 11.95 8.41
C ARG A 116 -10.30 12.66 7.07
N ILE A 117 -9.78 13.89 7.13
CA ILE A 117 -9.39 14.69 5.98
C ILE A 117 -8.02 15.34 6.22
N ALA A 118 -7.16 15.38 5.19
CA ALA A 118 -5.86 16.05 5.31
C ALA A 118 -6.04 17.57 5.52
N ARG A 119 -5.34 18.15 6.51
CA ARG A 119 -5.25 19.60 6.70
C ARG A 119 -4.39 20.28 5.64
N ILE A 120 -3.43 19.54 5.10
CA ILE A 120 -2.60 19.99 3.98
C ILE A 120 -3.37 19.66 2.70
N ALA A 121 -3.88 20.70 2.03
CA ALA A 121 -4.82 20.48 0.92
C ALA A 121 -4.17 19.80 -0.31
N THR A 122 -2.88 20.01 -0.54
CA THR A 122 -2.10 19.32 -1.59
C THR A 122 -1.99 17.81 -1.38
N ASP A 123 -2.29 17.31 -0.17
CA ASP A 123 -2.22 15.89 0.19
C ASP A 123 -3.62 15.24 0.22
N ARG A 124 -4.65 15.91 -0.30
CA ARG A 124 -6.02 15.38 -0.42
C ARG A 124 -6.17 14.59 -1.70
N ASP A 125 -6.54 13.33 -1.57
CA ASP A 125 -6.90 12.47 -2.69
C ASP A 125 -8.43 12.30 -2.74
N TYR A 126 -8.98 12.26 -3.95
CA TYR A 126 -10.40 12.06 -4.18
C TYR A 126 -10.61 10.87 -5.12
N THR A 127 -11.54 10.00 -4.74
CA THR A 127 -11.91 8.82 -5.53
C THR A 127 -13.18 9.07 -6.35
N SER A 128 -13.44 8.22 -7.33
CA SER A 128 -14.70 8.23 -8.08
C SER A 128 -15.91 7.87 -7.20
N PHE A 129 -15.68 7.15 -6.10
CA PHE A 129 -16.66 6.79 -5.09
C PHE A 129 -16.37 7.50 -3.78
N GLY A 130 -16.70 8.80 -3.69
CA GLY A 130 -16.32 9.70 -2.59
C GLY A 130 -16.64 9.22 -1.17
N PHE A 131 -17.55 8.25 -0.99
CA PHE A 131 -17.86 7.65 0.32
C PHE A 131 -16.69 6.86 0.93
N THR A 132 -15.67 6.54 0.15
CA THR A 132 -14.43 5.90 0.63
C THR A 132 -13.34 6.89 0.96
N ASP A 133 -13.43 8.16 0.52
CA ASP A 133 -12.34 9.14 0.65
C ASP A 133 -11.92 9.35 2.11
N VAL A 134 -12.89 9.48 3.01
CA VAL A 134 -12.64 9.73 4.44
C VAL A 134 -12.01 8.55 5.18
N LEU A 135 -12.06 7.34 4.60
CA LEU A 135 -11.50 6.09 5.11
C LEU A 135 -10.43 5.50 4.18
N SER A 136 -10.01 6.24 3.14
CA SER A 136 -9.04 5.80 2.12
C SER A 136 -7.71 5.33 2.71
N TYR A 137 -7.33 5.83 3.88
CA TYR A 137 -6.12 5.45 4.60
C TYR A 137 -6.12 3.99 5.11
N PHE A 138 -7.30 3.40 5.26
CA PHE A 138 -7.47 2.00 5.66
C PHE A 138 -7.50 1.07 4.44
N ILE A 139 -8.09 1.53 3.35
CA ILE A 139 -8.16 0.82 2.08
C ILE A 139 -6.76 0.77 1.45
N THR A 140 -6.35 -0.38 0.96
CA THR A 140 -5.06 -0.55 0.30
C THR A 140 -5.20 -0.37 -1.21
N PRO A 141 -4.89 0.80 -1.79
CA PRO A 141 -4.95 0.98 -3.24
C PRO A 141 -3.88 0.11 -3.93
N PRO A 142 -4.10 -0.34 -5.18
CA PRO A 142 -3.16 -1.16 -5.93
C PRO A 142 -1.75 -0.57 -6.01
N THR A 143 -1.64 0.74 -6.12
CA THR A 143 -0.38 1.49 -6.18
C THR A 143 0.42 1.47 -4.87
N ALA A 144 -0.23 1.28 -3.74
CA ALA A 144 0.42 1.20 -2.44
C ALA A 144 0.72 -0.24 -2.00
N LEU A 145 0.11 -1.25 -2.67
CA LEU A 145 0.35 -2.65 -2.36
C LEU A 145 1.79 -3.03 -2.71
N ARG A 146 2.48 -3.63 -1.74
CA ARG A 146 3.86 -4.09 -1.90
C ARG A 146 3.89 -5.58 -2.26
N PHE A 147 4.16 -5.87 -3.51
CA PHE A 147 4.50 -7.22 -3.95
C PHE A 147 5.85 -7.62 -3.37
N THR A 148 6.02 -8.90 -3.13
CA THR A 148 7.17 -9.42 -2.40
C THR A 148 7.80 -10.56 -3.17
N ASN A 149 9.13 -10.55 -3.31
CA ASN A 149 9.93 -11.69 -3.70
C ASN A 149 10.97 -11.96 -2.60
N ALA A 150 10.93 -13.13 -2.00
CA ALA A 150 11.77 -13.47 -0.86
C ALA A 150 12.22 -14.92 -0.92
N LEU A 151 13.41 -15.18 -0.39
CA LEU A 151 14.00 -16.53 -0.29
C LEU A 151 13.22 -17.46 0.65
N SER A 152 12.53 -16.87 1.62
CA SER A 152 11.73 -17.60 2.61
C SER A 152 10.40 -16.87 2.84
N PRO A 153 9.36 -17.57 3.32
CA PRO A 153 8.09 -16.94 3.66
C PRO A 153 8.28 -15.77 4.64
N ILE A 154 7.53 -14.71 4.42
CA ILE A 154 7.49 -13.52 5.28
C ILE A 154 6.15 -13.47 5.96
N THR A 155 6.15 -13.34 7.27
CA THR A 155 4.95 -13.11 8.07
C THR A 155 5.16 -11.89 8.95
N ASN A 156 4.22 -10.96 8.95
CA ASN A 156 4.17 -9.87 9.91
C ASN A 156 2.85 -9.91 10.64
N LEU A 157 2.91 -9.92 11.97
CA LEU A 157 1.75 -9.81 12.85
C LEU A 157 1.90 -8.55 13.70
N SER A 158 0.88 -7.71 13.71
CA SER A 158 0.86 -6.50 14.53
C SER A 158 -0.46 -6.43 15.27
N PHE A 159 -0.39 -6.10 16.55
CA PHE A 159 -1.55 -5.90 17.40
C PHE A 159 -1.34 -4.65 18.25
N ASN A 160 -2.32 -3.75 18.24
CA ASN A 160 -2.36 -2.56 19.07
C ASN A 160 -3.68 -2.56 19.85
N SER A 161 -3.64 -2.12 21.09
CA SER A 161 -4.82 -2.04 21.94
C SER A 161 -4.73 -0.87 22.90
N CYS A 162 -5.89 -0.34 23.30
CA CYS A 162 -6.02 0.64 24.36
C CYS A 162 -7.40 0.61 25.01
N GLY A 163 -7.53 1.28 26.15
CA GLY A 163 -8.80 1.40 26.88
C GLY A 163 -9.27 0.10 27.51
N ASP A 164 -10.56 -0.01 27.72
CA ASP A 164 -11.22 -1.15 28.36
C ASP A 164 -12.33 -1.75 27.48
N ARG A 165 -13.23 -2.54 28.08
CA ARG A 165 -14.34 -3.16 27.37
C ARG A 165 -15.42 -2.18 26.92
N THR A 166 -15.48 -0.99 27.50
CA THR A 166 -16.49 0.02 27.20
C THR A 166 -16.05 0.99 26.12
N ASN A 167 -14.79 1.42 26.12
CA ASN A 167 -14.27 2.46 25.25
C ASN A 167 -12.98 2.07 24.49
N GLY A 168 -12.53 0.83 24.63
CA GLY A 168 -11.26 0.38 24.07
C GLY A 168 -11.22 0.34 22.55
N GLU A 169 -10.01 0.34 22.03
CA GLU A 169 -9.68 0.21 20.61
C GLU A 169 -8.74 -0.98 20.42
N ASP A 170 -9.02 -1.79 19.40
CA ASP A 170 -8.22 -2.95 19.04
C ASP A 170 -7.88 -2.88 17.55
N HIS A 171 -6.61 -3.13 17.19
CA HIS A 171 -6.15 -3.11 15.80
C HIS A 171 -5.23 -4.31 15.56
N LEU A 172 -5.67 -5.22 14.70
CA LEU A 172 -4.95 -6.43 14.30
C LEU A 172 -4.57 -6.36 12.82
N LYS A 173 -3.28 -6.54 12.52
CA LYS A 173 -2.78 -6.70 11.16
C LYS A 173 -2.05 -8.02 11.02
N ALA A 174 -2.28 -8.71 9.92
CA ALA A 174 -1.51 -9.87 9.50
C ALA A 174 -1.13 -9.71 8.03
N LEU A 175 0.12 -9.99 7.72
CA LEU A 175 0.64 -10.05 6.36
C LEU A 175 1.40 -11.34 6.19
N PHE A 176 1.11 -12.05 5.11
CA PHE A 176 1.82 -13.23 4.69
C PHE A 176 2.20 -13.11 3.22
N ALA A 177 3.45 -13.47 2.89
CA ALA A 177 3.92 -13.51 1.51
C ALA A 177 4.91 -14.64 1.32
N VAL A 178 4.81 -15.35 0.21
CA VAL A 178 5.66 -16.49 -0.13
C VAL A 178 5.89 -16.57 -1.63
N ASN A 179 7.06 -17.03 -2.03
CA ASN A 179 7.37 -17.38 -3.40
C ASN A 179 7.17 -18.88 -3.63
N ILE A 180 6.46 -19.23 -4.70
CA ILE A 180 6.32 -20.61 -5.18
C ILE A 180 7.62 -21.03 -5.87
N ASN A 181 8.18 -20.10 -6.65
CA ASN A 181 9.46 -20.23 -7.36
C ASN A 181 10.07 -18.83 -7.57
N ARG A 182 11.13 -18.72 -8.40
CA ARG A 182 11.81 -17.44 -8.69
C ARG A 182 10.91 -16.42 -9.40
N GLU A 183 9.95 -16.88 -10.18
CA GLU A 183 9.11 -16.07 -11.05
C GLU A 183 7.74 -15.80 -10.44
N ALA A 184 7.22 -16.69 -9.59
CA ALA A 184 5.87 -16.62 -9.05
C ALA A 184 5.86 -16.49 -7.53
N GLY A 185 5.07 -15.55 -7.05
CA GLY A 185 4.82 -15.32 -5.64
C GLY A 185 3.37 -14.94 -5.38
N PHE A 186 2.90 -15.17 -4.17
CA PHE A 186 1.59 -14.72 -3.71
C PHE A 186 1.66 -14.27 -2.25
N GLY A 187 0.67 -13.51 -1.86
CA GLY A 187 0.52 -13.07 -0.48
C GLY A 187 -0.88 -12.62 -0.18
N PHE A 188 -1.13 -12.41 1.10
CA PHE A 188 -2.35 -11.78 1.57
C PHE A 188 -2.06 -10.85 2.76
N LYS A 189 -2.92 -9.85 2.90
CA LYS A 189 -2.97 -8.92 4.01
C LYS A 189 -4.36 -8.99 4.62
N PHE A 190 -4.39 -8.98 5.93
CA PHE A 190 -5.58 -8.84 6.74
C PHE A 190 -5.38 -7.64 7.66
N ASP A 191 -6.36 -6.75 7.72
CA ASP A 191 -6.34 -5.56 8.57
C ASP A 191 -7.71 -5.41 9.21
N TYR A 192 -7.77 -5.38 10.55
CA TYR A 192 -8.99 -5.23 11.30
C TYR A 192 -8.80 -4.20 12.41
N ALA A 193 -9.56 -3.12 12.34
CA ALA A 193 -9.58 -2.08 13.35
C ALA A 193 -10.97 -1.97 13.96
N TYR A 194 -11.06 -2.02 15.27
CA TYR A 194 -12.28 -1.90 16.01
C TYR A 194 -12.11 -0.87 17.14
N GLY A 195 -12.92 0.19 17.10
CA GLY A 195 -12.99 1.20 18.13
C GLY A 195 -14.38 1.24 18.73
N ARG A 196 -14.49 1.12 20.06
CA ARG A 196 -15.78 1.19 20.75
C ARG A 196 -16.28 2.63 20.86
N GLY A 197 -15.36 3.57 20.94
CA GLY A 197 -15.62 5.00 21.07
C GLY A 197 -15.63 5.48 22.53
N TYR A 198 -15.00 6.63 22.74
CA TYR A 198 -14.97 7.29 24.05
C TYR A 198 -16.22 8.14 24.28
N TYR A 199 -16.74 8.73 23.23
CA TYR A 199 -18.01 9.44 23.25
C TYR A 199 -19.16 8.51 22.84
N GLN A 200 -20.40 8.88 23.20
CA GLN A 200 -21.58 8.09 22.86
C GLN A 200 -21.71 7.91 21.33
N ASN A 201 -22.18 6.74 20.91
CA ASN A 201 -22.49 6.42 19.51
C ASN A 201 -21.33 6.70 18.53
N GLN A 202 -20.09 6.32 18.88
CA GLN A 202 -18.89 6.63 18.09
C GLN A 202 -18.11 5.38 17.64
N SER A 203 -18.71 4.21 17.68
CA SER A 203 -17.97 2.98 17.36
C SER A 203 -17.61 2.87 15.88
N THR A 204 -16.47 2.23 15.62
CA THR A 204 -15.97 1.93 14.27
C THR A 204 -15.62 0.45 14.16
N ALA A 205 -15.82 -0.15 13.00
CA ALA A 205 -15.41 -1.51 12.70
C ALA A 205 -14.97 -1.55 11.23
N LEU A 206 -13.67 -1.59 11.00
CA LEU A 206 -13.07 -1.58 9.69
C LEU A 206 -12.35 -2.91 9.44
N PHE A 207 -12.56 -3.47 8.27
CA PHE A 207 -12.00 -4.74 7.83
C PHE A 207 -11.48 -4.59 6.40
N ASP A 208 -10.22 -4.97 6.16
CA ASP A 208 -9.59 -5.08 4.84
C ASP A 208 -8.98 -6.48 4.70
N TYR A 209 -9.29 -7.13 3.60
CA TYR A 209 -8.65 -8.35 3.18
C TYR A 209 -8.17 -8.20 1.75
N THR A 210 -6.86 -8.15 1.56
CA THR A 210 -6.22 -8.00 0.26
C THR A 210 -5.38 -9.22 -0.06
N MET A 211 -5.60 -9.83 -1.23
CA MET A 211 -4.79 -10.92 -1.78
C MET A 211 -4.08 -10.43 -3.04
N TRP A 212 -2.87 -10.93 -3.28
CA TRP A 212 -2.16 -10.65 -4.51
C TRP A 212 -1.35 -11.83 -5.00
N GLY A 213 -1.11 -11.85 -6.30
CA GLY A 213 -0.22 -12.77 -6.96
C GLY A 213 0.64 -12.05 -7.98
N SER A 214 1.85 -12.54 -8.20
CA SER A 214 2.75 -12.02 -9.22
C SER A 214 3.44 -13.15 -9.96
N TYR A 215 3.60 -12.98 -11.26
CA TYR A 215 4.43 -13.80 -12.13
C TYR A 215 5.37 -12.90 -12.93
N ILE A 216 6.68 -13.13 -12.81
CA ILE A 216 7.71 -12.31 -13.43
C ILE A 216 8.64 -13.22 -14.22
N GLY A 217 8.24 -13.53 -15.45
CA GLY A 217 9.05 -14.28 -16.42
C GLY A 217 9.83 -13.36 -17.34
N GLN A 218 10.67 -13.93 -18.21
CA GLN A 218 11.48 -13.17 -19.16
C GLN A 218 10.62 -12.43 -20.20
N ARG A 219 9.58 -13.07 -20.73
CA ARG A 219 8.71 -12.50 -21.76
C ARG A 219 7.35 -12.08 -21.24
N TYR A 220 6.82 -12.77 -20.25
CA TYR A 220 5.49 -12.49 -19.72
C TYR A 220 5.57 -12.13 -18.24
N ASN A 221 4.88 -11.06 -17.87
CA ASN A 221 4.72 -10.62 -16.50
C ASN A 221 3.24 -10.40 -16.20
N ALA A 222 2.80 -10.79 -15.01
CA ALA A 222 1.44 -10.58 -14.56
C ALA A 222 1.40 -10.24 -13.07
N HIS A 223 0.50 -9.34 -12.72
CA HIS A 223 0.17 -8.98 -11.33
C HIS A 223 -1.33 -9.02 -11.17
N VAL A 224 -1.79 -9.65 -10.12
CA VAL A 224 -3.21 -9.77 -9.77
C VAL A 224 -3.40 -9.28 -8.35
N ILE A 225 -4.43 -8.48 -8.12
CA ILE A 225 -4.82 -7.98 -6.80
C ILE A 225 -6.32 -8.19 -6.65
N PHE A 226 -6.74 -8.64 -5.47
CA PHE A 226 -8.12 -8.65 -5.03
C PHE A 226 -8.17 -8.04 -3.65
N SER A 227 -8.98 -7.01 -3.46
CA SER A 227 -9.21 -6.37 -2.17
C SER A 227 -10.69 -6.37 -1.85
N PHE A 228 -11.00 -6.61 -0.61
CA PHE A 228 -12.35 -6.55 -0.07
C PHE A 228 -12.33 -5.78 1.25
N ASP A 229 -13.07 -4.68 1.28
CA ASP A 229 -13.18 -3.81 2.43
C ASP A 229 -14.61 -3.79 2.96
N HIS A 230 -14.74 -3.87 4.29
CA HIS A 230 -16.01 -3.65 5.00
C HIS A 230 -15.78 -2.59 6.07
N LEU A 231 -16.35 -1.41 5.87
CA LEU A 231 -16.13 -0.22 6.66
C LEU A 231 -17.43 0.20 7.33
N LYS A 232 -17.51 0.08 8.64
CA LYS A 232 -18.68 0.50 9.43
C LYS A 232 -18.27 1.58 10.42
N VAL A 233 -18.99 2.70 10.41
CA VAL A 233 -18.81 3.83 11.31
C VAL A 233 -20.15 4.18 11.94
N THR A 234 -20.22 4.20 13.26
CA THR A 234 -21.39 4.70 13.97
C THR A 234 -21.29 6.21 14.10
N GLU A 235 -22.36 6.90 13.80
CA GLU A 235 -22.40 8.34 13.64
C GLU A 235 -23.14 8.99 14.80
N ASN A 236 -22.43 9.83 15.56
CA ASN A 236 -22.99 10.58 16.68
C ASN A 236 -23.33 12.03 16.36
N GLY A 237 -22.92 12.53 15.17
CA GLY A 237 -23.19 13.91 14.76
C GLY A 237 -22.44 14.98 15.55
N GLY A 238 -21.41 14.58 16.33
CA GLY A 238 -20.69 15.45 17.24
C GLY A 238 -21.39 15.67 18.57
N ILE A 239 -20.74 16.38 19.50
CA ILE A 239 -21.31 16.77 20.79
C ILE A 239 -22.28 17.93 20.63
N THR A 240 -23.30 18.01 21.49
CA THR A 240 -24.34 19.03 21.39
C THR A 240 -23.86 20.43 21.74
N ASN A 241 -22.93 20.56 22.67
CA ASN A 241 -22.35 21.85 23.07
C ASN A 241 -20.83 21.72 23.27
N ASP A 242 -20.06 22.55 22.56
CA ASP A 242 -18.59 22.55 22.61
C ASP A 242 -18.04 23.03 23.96
N GLU A 243 -18.87 23.74 24.77
CA GLU A 243 -18.49 24.20 26.11
C GLU A 243 -18.21 23.05 27.09
N TYR A 244 -18.80 21.88 26.90
CA TYR A 244 -18.45 20.70 27.70
C TYR A 244 -16.95 20.36 27.67
N ILE A 245 -16.27 20.78 26.60
CA ILE A 245 -14.85 20.55 26.37
C ILE A 245 -14.03 21.81 26.60
N THR A 246 -14.49 22.96 26.06
CA THR A 246 -13.70 24.20 26.08
C THR A 246 -13.79 24.95 27.43
N HIS A 247 -14.93 24.87 28.09
CA HIS A 247 -15.24 25.55 29.36
C HIS A 247 -16.07 24.65 30.29
N PRO A 248 -15.55 23.48 30.70
CA PRO A 248 -16.33 22.55 31.55
C PRO A 248 -16.74 23.18 32.87
N GLU A 249 -16.04 24.20 33.36
CA GLU A 249 -16.36 24.96 34.54
C GLU A 249 -17.63 25.83 34.40
N ALA A 250 -18.02 26.16 33.17
CA ALA A 250 -19.25 26.91 32.92
C ALA A 250 -20.51 26.03 32.86
N THR A 251 -20.35 24.72 32.83
CA THR A 251 -21.43 23.77 32.82
C THR A 251 -21.86 23.44 34.28
N SER A 252 -23.15 23.25 34.50
CA SER A 252 -23.68 22.96 35.84
C SER A 252 -23.29 21.60 36.38
N GLU A 253 -22.87 20.69 35.54
CA GLU A 253 -22.48 19.30 35.83
C GLU A 253 -21.13 18.98 35.14
N THR A 254 -20.32 18.16 35.81
CA THR A 254 -19.10 17.61 35.23
C THR A 254 -19.43 16.28 34.56
N TYR A 255 -19.26 16.21 33.24
CA TYR A 255 -19.53 15.00 32.48
C TYR A 255 -18.22 14.23 32.21
N SER A 256 -18.29 12.91 32.34
CA SER A 256 -17.27 12.04 31.72
C SER A 256 -17.52 11.96 30.23
N GLU A 257 -16.49 11.56 29.43
CA GLU A 257 -16.57 11.54 27.96
C GLU A 257 -17.81 10.82 27.43
N ASN A 258 -18.14 9.66 28.03
CA ASN A 258 -19.28 8.84 27.64
C ASN A 258 -20.65 9.39 28.09
N GLU A 259 -20.71 10.44 28.93
CA GLU A 259 -21.92 11.08 29.38
C GLU A 259 -22.25 12.36 28.60
N ILE A 260 -21.26 12.91 27.89
CA ILE A 260 -21.47 14.12 27.08
C ILE A 260 -22.54 13.84 26.01
N PRO A 261 -23.62 14.66 25.98
CA PRO A 261 -24.69 14.48 24.99
C PRO A 261 -24.20 14.67 23.55
N VAL A 262 -24.69 13.83 22.66
CA VAL A 262 -24.38 13.85 21.23
C VAL A 262 -25.62 14.13 20.38
N VAL A 263 -25.43 14.61 19.17
CA VAL A 263 -26.53 15.07 18.29
C VAL A 263 -27.35 13.90 17.73
N LEU A 264 -26.68 12.81 17.32
CA LEU A 264 -27.32 11.66 16.69
C LEU A 264 -27.17 10.40 17.54
N SER A 265 -28.20 9.55 17.50
CA SER A 265 -28.21 8.24 18.14
C SER A 265 -28.76 7.17 17.18
N SER A 266 -28.24 5.96 17.27
CA SER A 266 -28.65 4.83 16.42
C SER A 266 -28.52 5.08 14.92
N ASN A 267 -27.45 5.78 14.52
CA ASN A 267 -27.10 6.09 13.13
C ASN A 267 -25.73 5.51 12.78
N TRP A 268 -25.56 4.99 11.57
CA TRP A 268 -24.25 4.49 11.09
C TRP A 268 -24.15 4.46 9.58
N ASN A 269 -22.92 4.62 9.10
CA ASN A 269 -22.50 4.36 7.74
C ASN A 269 -21.94 2.95 7.61
N ARG A 270 -22.21 2.33 6.49
CA ARG A 270 -21.61 1.06 6.08
C ARG A 270 -21.22 1.14 4.61
N THR A 271 -19.91 1.08 4.36
CA THR A 271 -19.34 1.06 3.03
C THR A 271 -18.66 -0.28 2.80
N ASN A 272 -18.94 -0.91 1.67
CA ASN A 272 -18.22 -2.07 1.22
C ASN A 272 -17.57 -1.73 -0.11
N ALA A 273 -16.33 -2.10 -0.27
CA ALA A 273 -15.59 -1.91 -1.51
C ALA A 273 -14.94 -3.25 -1.92
N PHE A 274 -15.14 -3.61 -3.16
CA PHE A 274 -14.43 -4.71 -3.79
C PHE A 274 -13.63 -4.15 -4.96
N HIS A 275 -12.35 -4.44 -4.96
CA HIS A 275 -11.44 -4.03 -6.01
C HIS A 275 -10.68 -5.23 -6.56
N ALA A 276 -10.60 -5.34 -7.89
CA ALA A 276 -9.77 -6.34 -8.56
C ALA A 276 -8.94 -5.69 -9.66
N THR A 277 -7.65 -5.98 -9.69
CA THR A 277 -6.72 -5.53 -10.74
C THR A 277 -6.01 -6.72 -11.36
N LEU A 278 -5.98 -6.76 -12.69
CA LEU A 278 -5.12 -7.64 -13.47
C LEU A 278 -4.25 -6.78 -14.39
N ALA A 279 -2.98 -6.64 -14.04
CA ALA A 279 -2.00 -5.96 -14.89
C ALA A 279 -1.05 -7.00 -15.49
N HIS A 280 -1.05 -7.16 -16.81
CA HIS A 280 -0.18 -8.12 -17.46
C HIS A 280 0.43 -7.57 -18.74
N ARG A 281 1.58 -8.11 -19.10
CA ARG A 281 2.31 -7.70 -20.31
C ARG A 281 3.06 -8.83 -20.94
N TYR A 282 3.20 -8.74 -22.26
CA TYR A 282 4.05 -9.60 -23.05
C TYR A 282 5.14 -8.77 -23.70
N ASN A 283 6.39 -9.13 -23.44
CA ASN A 283 7.56 -8.44 -23.95
C ASN A 283 8.11 -9.17 -25.18
N VAL A 284 8.35 -8.42 -26.23
CA VAL A 284 9.03 -8.86 -27.45
C VAL A 284 10.42 -8.23 -27.49
N GLY A 285 11.44 -9.03 -27.79
CA GLY A 285 12.83 -8.59 -27.78
C GLY A 285 13.77 -9.64 -28.38
N PHE A 286 15.04 -9.53 -28.07
CA PHE A 286 16.08 -10.41 -28.58
C PHE A 286 17.01 -10.87 -27.44
N TYR A 287 17.76 -11.93 -27.71
CA TYR A 287 18.81 -12.38 -26.79
C TYR A 287 20.12 -11.70 -27.13
N ARG A 288 20.81 -11.19 -26.10
CA ARG A 288 22.12 -10.58 -26.20
C ARG A 288 23.09 -11.32 -25.31
N LYS A 289 24.29 -11.61 -25.82
CA LYS A 289 25.38 -12.15 -25.00
C LYS A 289 25.98 -11.03 -24.16
N VAL A 290 25.95 -11.20 -22.84
CA VAL A 290 26.55 -10.28 -21.87
C VAL A 290 27.63 -11.02 -21.06
N PRO A 291 28.71 -10.36 -20.64
CA PRO A 291 29.69 -10.96 -19.76
C PRO A 291 29.03 -11.31 -18.41
N MET A 292 29.39 -12.46 -17.86
CA MET A 292 28.96 -12.89 -16.52
C MET A 292 29.64 -12.02 -15.47
N THR A 293 28.98 -11.81 -14.35
CA THR A 293 29.56 -11.21 -13.15
C THR A 293 30.56 -12.17 -12.49
N GLU A 294 31.48 -11.67 -11.65
CA GLU A 294 32.44 -12.52 -10.92
C GLU A 294 31.77 -13.63 -10.12
N GLN A 295 30.66 -13.32 -9.47
CA GLN A 295 29.89 -14.30 -8.69
C GLN A 295 29.25 -15.39 -9.56
N GLU A 296 28.71 -15.02 -10.73
CA GLU A 296 28.19 -15.97 -11.72
C GLU A 296 29.28 -16.84 -12.30
N ILE A 297 30.48 -16.28 -12.54
CA ILE A 297 31.65 -17.03 -13.00
C ILE A 297 32.08 -18.05 -11.94
N GLU A 298 32.15 -17.66 -10.67
CA GLU A 298 32.48 -18.57 -9.57
C GLU A 298 31.44 -19.68 -9.42
N ALA A 299 30.14 -19.33 -9.45
CA ALA A 299 29.06 -20.31 -9.38
C ALA A 299 29.09 -21.29 -10.57
N ARG A 300 29.37 -20.80 -11.79
CA ARG A 300 29.50 -21.64 -12.97
C ARG A 300 30.74 -22.54 -12.89
N ARG A 301 31.86 -22.01 -12.39
CA ARG A 301 33.08 -22.83 -12.14
C ARG A 301 32.80 -23.94 -11.14
N PHE A 302 32.07 -23.63 -10.06
CA PHE A 302 31.68 -24.62 -9.06
C PHE A 302 30.74 -25.69 -9.66
N ALA A 303 29.73 -25.27 -10.45
CA ALA A 303 28.82 -26.19 -11.12
C ALA A 303 29.56 -27.09 -12.12
N ILE A 304 30.50 -26.55 -12.91
CA ILE A 304 31.35 -27.34 -13.83
C ILE A 304 32.19 -28.34 -13.07
N LYS A 305 32.76 -27.95 -11.91
CA LYS A 305 33.56 -28.85 -11.07
C LYS A 305 32.70 -29.99 -10.48
N ALA A 306 31.51 -29.67 -9.94
CA ALA A 306 30.57 -30.64 -9.42
C ALA A 306 30.06 -31.58 -10.52
N GLN A 307 29.81 -31.08 -11.72
CA GLN A 307 29.43 -31.91 -12.85
C GLN A 307 30.54 -32.84 -13.28
N LYS A 308 31.78 -32.39 -13.37
CA LYS A 308 32.94 -33.23 -13.67
C LYS A 308 33.15 -34.32 -12.59
N GLU A 309 32.98 -34.00 -11.31
CA GLU A 309 33.04 -34.95 -10.21
C GLU A 309 31.95 -36.02 -10.31
N LYS A 310 30.73 -35.60 -10.68
CA LYS A 310 29.58 -36.51 -10.91
C LYS A 310 29.83 -37.42 -12.13
N GLU A 311 30.28 -36.86 -13.24
CA GLU A 311 30.64 -37.60 -14.45
C GLU A 311 31.78 -38.60 -14.23
N ALA A 312 32.77 -38.18 -13.44
CA ALA A 312 33.85 -39.10 -13.01
C ALA A 312 33.34 -40.25 -12.14
N ALA A 313 32.45 -39.97 -11.21
CA ALA A 313 31.82 -40.99 -10.38
C ALA A 313 30.94 -41.97 -11.21
N GLU A 314 30.16 -41.46 -12.17
CA GLU A 314 29.37 -42.26 -13.09
C GLU A 314 30.25 -43.13 -14.01
N ALA A 315 31.33 -42.54 -14.57
CA ALA A 315 32.31 -43.29 -15.37
C ALA A 315 33.02 -44.38 -14.56
N ALA A 316 33.33 -44.11 -13.28
CA ALA A 316 33.89 -45.11 -12.38
C ALA A 316 32.91 -46.28 -12.12
N ALA A 317 31.62 -45.96 -11.90
CA ALA A 317 30.60 -46.97 -11.67
C ALA A 317 30.31 -47.79 -12.96
N GLU A 318 30.39 -47.16 -14.12
CA GLU A 318 30.22 -47.83 -15.42
C GLU A 318 31.41 -48.74 -15.76
N ALA A 319 32.63 -48.26 -15.47
CA ALA A 319 33.87 -49.05 -15.58
C ALA A 319 33.83 -50.27 -14.66
N GLU A 320 33.30 -50.12 -13.44
CA GLU A 320 33.14 -51.24 -12.48
C GLU A 320 32.09 -52.25 -12.98
N LYS A 321 30.99 -51.84 -13.57
CA LYS A 321 29.98 -52.70 -14.22
C LYS A 321 30.55 -53.41 -15.42
N MET A 322 31.35 -52.78 -16.27
CA MET A 322 32.00 -53.40 -17.42
C MET A 322 33.05 -54.41 -17.01
N LEU A 323 33.83 -54.13 -15.96
CA LEU A 323 34.75 -55.10 -15.38
C LEU A 323 34.04 -56.30 -14.75
N ALA A 324 32.92 -56.10 -14.09
CA ALA A 324 32.10 -57.18 -13.51
C ALA A 324 31.42 -58.02 -14.60
N GLY A 325 31.02 -57.40 -15.74
CA GLY A 325 30.48 -58.13 -16.91
C GLY A 325 31.49 -58.89 -17.72
N ALA A 326 32.80 -58.48 -17.70
CA ALA A 326 33.90 -59.18 -18.41
C ALA A 326 34.44 -60.41 -17.64
N THR A 327 34.13 -60.57 -16.36
CA THR A 327 34.47 -61.73 -15.52
C THR A 327 33.33 -62.74 -15.49
N GLY A 328 32.65 -62.91 -16.63
CA GLY A 328 31.61 -63.90 -16.78
C GLY A 328 32.13 -65.32 -16.55
N ASN A 329 31.61 -65.93 -15.50
CA ASN A 329 31.58 -67.37 -15.24
C ASN A 329 32.82 -68.03 -14.64
N THR A 330 33.20 -67.61 -13.44
CA THR A 330 33.76 -68.51 -12.44
C THR A 330 33.13 -68.20 -11.09
N GLY A 331 32.58 -69.20 -10.45
CA GLY A 331 31.69 -69.17 -9.29
C GLY A 331 31.94 -68.08 -8.27
N ALA A 332 30.92 -67.32 -8.02
CA ALA A 332 30.91 -66.25 -7.02
C ALA A 332 31.19 -66.80 -5.60
N PRO A 333 32.15 -66.23 -4.86
CA PRO A 333 32.16 -66.43 -3.42
C PRO A 333 31.03 -65.59 -2.83
N LYS A 334 30.13 -66.24 -2.08
CA LYS A 334 29.05 -65.56 -1.31
C LYS A 334 29.62 -64.39 -0.53
N GLN A 335 29.04 -63.23 -0.73
CA GLN A 335 29.31 -62.04 0.08
C GLN A 335 29.11 -62.37 1.55
N SER A 336 30.20 -62.38 2.30
CA SER A 336 30.13 -62.37 3.76
C SER A 336 29.53 -61.06 4.21
N LYS A 337 28.46 -61.08 5.01
CA LYS A 337 27.85 -59.93 5.64
C LYS A 337 28.92 -59.05 6.32
N ARG A 338 29.13 -57.83 5.85
CA ARG A 338 29.95 -56.83 6.54
C ARG A 338 29.38 -56.58 7.93
N LEU A 339 30.12 -56.92 8.94
CA LEU A 339 29.85 -56.52 10.33
C LEU A 339 30.21 -55.04 10.50
N SER A 340 29.25 -54.25 10.89
CA SER A 340 29.42 -52.84 11.22
C SER A 340 30.46 -52.69 12.33
N GLY A 341 31.57 -51.92 12.08
CA GLY A 341 32.58 -51.56 13.08
C GLY A 341 34.00 -52.07 12.86
N ARG A 342 34.34 -52.67 11.73
CA ARG A 342 35.73 -53.06 11.40
C ARG A 342 36.39 -52.04 10.45
N PRO A 343 37.67 -51.67 10.68
CA PRO A 343 38.46 -50.88 9.72
C PRO A 343 38.62 -51.66 8.39
N ASP A 344 38.70 -50.90 7.30
CA ASP A 344 38.71 -51.44 5.90
C ASP A 344 39.98 -52.27 5.57
N ASP A 345 40.97 -52.33 6.45
CA ASP A 345 42.26 -53.02 6.31
C ASP A 345 42.39 -54.30 7.16
N ALA A 346 41.34 -54.74 7.84
CA ALA A 346 41.37 -55.96 8.65
C ALA A 346 41.41 -57.23 7.78
N MET A 347 42.59 -57.81 7.61
CA MET A 347 42.82 -59.04 6.91
C MET A 347 42.29 -60.26 7.67
N ILE A 348 41.57 -61.16 6.97
CA ILE A 348 41.25 -62.50 7.46
C ILE A 348 42.49 -63.37 7.21
N VAL A 349 43.08 -63.87 8.31
CA VAL A 349 44.18 -64.80 8.23
C VAL A 349 43.66 -66.17 7.75
N GLY A 350 43.97 -66.49 6.49
CA GLY A 350 43.67 -67.78 5.88
C GLY A 350 43.96 -67.77 4.38
N ASP A 351 45.18 -67.82 4.02
CA ASP A 351 45.90 -68.43 2.89
C ASP A 351 47.23 -67.74 2.61
N LEU A 352 48.23 -68.26 3.14
CA LEU A 352 49.67 -68.03 2.84
C LEU A 352 49.98 -68.74 1.52
N ASN A 353 49.96 -68.00 0.37
CA ASN A 353 50.82 -68.18 -0.79
C ASN A 353 50.30 -67.40 -1.98
N ASN A 354 50.99 -66.32 -2.31
CA ASN A 354 50.90 -65.48 -3.54
C ASN A 354 50.55 -64.02 -3.34
N ASP A 355 51.20 -63.35 -2.43
CA ASP A 355 51.04 -61.88 -2.27
C ASP A 355 51.57 -61.06 -3.46
N SER A 356 52.61 -61.60 -4.18
CA SER A 356 53.14 -60.91 -5.36
C SER A 356 52.20 -60.99 -6.59
N LEU A 357 51.47 -62.09 -6.75
CA LEU A 357 50.50 -62.24 -7.84
C LEU A 357 49.23 -61.45 -7.58
N ARG A 358 48.80 -61.38 -6.33
CA ARG A 358 47.63 -60.59 -5.92
C ARG A 358 47.87 -59.08 -6.06
N THR A 359 49.11 -58.61 -5.74
CA THR A 359 49.49 -57.24 -5.89
C THR A 359 49.64 -56.86 -7.38
N ALA A 360 50.18 -57.76 -8.21
CA ALA A 360 50.28 -57.59 -9.65
C ALA A 360 48.90 -57.55 -10.32
N LEU A 361 47.98 -58.45 -9.92
CA LEU A 361 46.59 -58.47 -10.42
C LEU A 361 45.77 -57.25 -9.98
N LYS A 362 45.95 -56.80 -8.74
CA LYS A 362 45.33 -55.54 -8.30
C LYS A 362 45.86 -54.34 -9.09
N LYS A 363 47.18 -54.26 -9.31
CA LYS A 363 47.79 -53.19 -10.08
C LYS A 363 47.34 -53.19 -11.56
N ALA A 364 47.26 -54.40 -12.18
CA ALA A 364 46.74 -54.55 -13.53
C ALA A 364 45.23 -54.22 -13.65
N ALA A 365 44.43 -54.54 -12.61
CA ALA A 365 43.02 -54.20 -12.55
C ALA A 365 42.80 -52.69 -12.36
N GLU A 366 43.62 -52.04 -11.54
CA GLU A 366 43.62 -50.56 -11.35
C GLU A 366 44.07 -49.84 -12.61
N GLU A 367 45.09 -50.30 -13.30
CA GLU A 367 45.56 -49.74 -14.58
C GLU A 367 44.47 -49.89 -15.67
N ARG A 368 43.86 -51.05 -15.75
CA ARG A 368 42.76 -51.28 -16.68
C ARG A 368 41.51 -50.45 -16.38
N ARG A 369 41.21 -50.29 -15.07
CA ARG A 369 40.15 -49.39 -14.62
C ARG A 369 40.43 -47.91 -14.99
N LYS A 370 41.70 -47.47 -14.82
CA LYS A 370 42.16 -46.16 -15.16
C LYS A 370 42.07 -45.88 -16.66
N LEU A 371 42.52 -46.82 -17.51
CA LEU A 371 42.43 -46.76 -18.97
C LEU A 371 40.98 -46.72 -19.46
N LEU A 372 40.08 -47.50 -18.83
CA LEU A 372 38.65 -47.49 -19.17
C LEU A 372 37.99 -46.18 -18.74
N MET A 373 38.34 -45.68 -17.56
CA MET A 373 37.90 -44.35 -17.10
C MET A 373 38.38 -43.23 -18.01
N ASP A 374 39.63 -43.25 -18.39
CA ASP A 374 40.21 -42.23 -19.30
C ASP A 374 39.57 -42.30 -20.70
N SER A 375 39.24 -43.51 -21.19
CA SER A 375 38.52 -43.67 -22.48
C SER A 375 37.06 -43.20 -22.43
N LEU A 376 36.36 -43.41 -21.29
CA LEU A 376 34.98 -42.98 -21.08
C LEU A 376 34.92 -41.47 -20.87
N MET A 377 35.91 -40.90 -20.16
CA MET A 377 36.01 -39.44 -20.01
C MET A 377 36.37 -38.76 -21.35
N ALA A 378 37.28 -39.30 -22.13
CA ALA A 378 37.61 -38.78 -23.48
C ALA A 378 36.43 -38.80 -24.48
N LYS A 379 35.50 -39.75 -24.31
CA LYS A 379 34.22 -39.75 -25.06
C LYS A 379 33.24 -38.69 -24.62
N LYS A 380 33.24 -38.30 -23.33
CA LYS A 380 32.37 -37.26 -22.76
C LYS A 380 32.98 -35.84 -22.90
N ASP A 381 34.31 -35.70 -22.96
CA ASP A 381 35.01 -34.41 -23.16
C ASP A 381 34.79 -33.80 -24.58
N SER A 382 34.08 -34.50 -25.46
CA SER A 382 33.73 -33.94 -26.78
C SER A 382 32.68 -32.83 -26.78
N VAL A 383 32.05 -32.56 -25.65
CA VAL A 383 31.22 -31.38 -25.47
C VAL A 383 32.08 -30.25 -24.93
N ALA A 384 32.52 -29.38 -25.87
CA ALA A 384 33.34 -28.22 -25.52
C ALA A 384 32.61 -27.37 -24.46
N ILE A 385 33.18 -27.30 -23.24
CA ILE A 385 32.69 -26.43 -22.21
C ILE A 385 32.90 -24.98 -22.69
N ASP A 386 31.81 -24.27 -22.87
CA ASP A 386 31.85 -22.85 -23.24
C ASP A 386 32.52 -22.05 -22.11
N THR A 387 33.75 -21.60 -22.35
CA THR A 387 34.59 -20.80 -21.44
C THR A 387 34.52 -19.33 -21.74
N SER A 388 33.58 -18.90 -22.60
CA SER A 388 33.47 -17.48 -23.00
C SER A 388 32.99 -16.57 -21.86
N TRP A 389 32.55 -17.16 -20.72
CA TRP A 389 32.02 -16.45 -19.55
C TRP A 389 30.95 -15.42 -19.91
N THR A 390 30.16 -15.74 -20.93
CA THR A 390 29.00 -14.96 -21.37
C THR A 390 27.72 -15.72 -21.08
N LYS A 391 26.67 -14.98 -20.73
CA LYS A 391 25.31 -15.49 -20.61
C LYS A 391 24.42 -14.85 -21.69
N GLU A 392 23.40 -15.58 -22.12
CA GLU A 392 22.36 -15.01 -22.96
C GLU A 392 21.31 -14.35 -22.06
N GLU A 393 21.19 -13.03 -22.20
CA GLU A 393 20.19 -12.23 -21.51
C GLU A 393 19.12 -11.78 -22.49
N TYR A 394 17.85 -11.99 -22.11
CA TYR A 394 16.73 -11.51 -22.90
C TYR A 394 16.56 -10.01 -22.71
N VAL A 395 16.68 -9.25 -23.80
CA VAL A 395 16.53 -7.79 -23.81
C VAL A 395 15.17 -7.46 -24.42
N PRO A 396 14.19 -7.04 -23.63
CA PRO A 396 12.90 -6.64 -24.15
C PRO A 396 12.99 -5.29 -24.84
N VAL A 397 12.33 -5.15 -25.98
CA VAL A 397 12.28 -3.93 -26.81
C VAL A 397 10.90 -3.33 -26.79
N THR A 398 9.88 -4.16 -27.09
CA THR A 398 8.49 -3.74 -27.17
C THR A 398 7.66 -4.53 -26.18
N SER A 399 6.73 -3.87 -25.54
CA SER A 399 5.81 -4.47 -24.57
C SER A 399 4.37 -4.23 -25.00
N PHE A 400 3.58 -5.31 -25.05
CA PHE A 400 2.13 -5.25 -25.19
C PHE A 400 1.54 -5.39 -23.79
N ILE A 401 0.78 -4.40 -23.37
CA ILE A 401 0.32 -4.23 -22.00
C ILE A 401 -1.21 -4.24 -22.00
N HIS A 402 -1.80 -4.98 -21.09
CA HIS A 402 -3.21 -4.90 -20.75
C HIS A 402 -3.36 -4.76 -19.25
N ASN A 403 -4.17 -3.80 -18.84
CA ASN A 403 -4.54 -3.55 -17.46
C ASN A 403 -6.05 -3.51 -17.32
N LEU A 404 -6.60 -4.40 -16.52
CA LEU A 404 -8.01 -4.50 -16.19
C LEU A 404 -8.18 -4.09 -14.73
N GLN A 405 -9.06 -3.12 -14.49
CA GLN A 405 -9.48 -2.68 -13.16
C GLN A 405 -10.99 -2.86 -13.03
N PHE A 406 -11.40 -3.40 -11.93
CA PHE A 406 -12.79 -3.67 -11.61
C PHE A 406 -13.08 -3.19 -10.18
N ASP A 407 -14.12 -2.38 -10.01
CA ASP A 407 -14.61 -1.90 -8.74
C ASP A 407 -16.09 -2.22 -8.60
N ASP A 408 -16.50 -2.72 -7.43
CA ASP A 408 -17.91 -2.93 -7.08
C ASP A 408 -18.12 -2.45 -5.64
N ASN A 409 -18.59 -1.23 -5.49
CA ASN A 409 -18.67 -0.53 -4.22
C ASN A 409 -20.11 -0.17 -3.89
N TRP A 410 -20.48 -0.26 -2.63
CA TRP A 410 -21.77 0.23 -2.16
C TRP A 410 -21.68 0.87 -0.79
N HIS A 411 -22.43 1.94 -0.64
CA HIS A 411 -22.56 2.69 0.59
C HIS A 411 -24.01 2.64 1.08
N THR A 412 -24.21 2.58 2.39
CA THR A 412 -25.53 2.63 3.01
C THR A 412 -25.46 3.47 4.27
N TYR A 413 -26.24 4.55 4.32
CA TYR A 413 -26.50 5.28 5.55
C TYR A 413 -27.78 4.77 6.19
N ILE A 414 -27.73 4.39 7.45
CA ILE A 414 -28.85 3.86 8.23
C ILE A 414 -29.05 4.71 9.46
N ALA A 415 -30.28 5.21 9.66
CA ALA A 415 -30.67 5.94 10.85
C ALA A 415 -32.03 5.46 11.35
N TYR A 416 -32.09 5.09 12.63
CA TYR A 416 -33.34 4.72 13.29
C TYR A 416 -33.93 5.88 14.09
N GLN A 417 -33.13 6.85 14.47
CA GLN A 417 -33.55 8.03 15.21
C GLN A 417 -32.88 9.26 14.63
N SER A 418 -33.65 10.33 14.48
CA SER A 418 -33.16 11.65 14.11
C SER A 418 -33.88 12.68 14.97
N PRO A 419 -33.23 13.77 15.40
CA PRO A 419 -33.89 14.84 16.13
C PRO A 419 -35.02 15.45 15.31
N THR A 420 -36.07 15.95 15.99
CA THR A 420 -37.20 16.59 15.34
C THR A 420 -36.74 17.85 14.60
N ASN A 421 -37.22 18.05 13.36
CA ASN A 421 -36.86 19.20 12.49
C ASN A 421 -35.35 19.31 12.21
N PHE A 422 -34.59 18.22 12.40
CA PHE A 422 -33.14 18.23 12.16
C PHE A 422 -32.83 18.52 10.69
N TYR A 423 -33.41 17.75 9.77
CA TYR A 423 -33.18 17.95 8.33
C TYR A 423 -34.09 19.00 7.72
N GLN A 424 -33.57 19.77 6.75
CA GLN A 424 -34.33 20.76 5.99
C GLN A 424 -35.29 20.10 5.04
N ASN A 425 -34.90 19.06 4.34
CA ASN A 425 -35.68 18.43 3.27
C ASN A 425 -36.04 16.98 3.59
N LYS A 426 -37.10 16.48 2.93
CA LYS A 426 -37.49 15.07 3.02
C LYS A 426 -38.08 14.62 1.68
N TYR A 427 -37.47 13.60 1.09
CA TYR A 427 -37.82 13.00 -0.17
C TYR A 427 -38.40 11.60 -0.03
N SER A 428 -39.16 11.12 -1.00
CA SER A 428 -39.76 9.79 -1.04
C SER A 428 -38.81 8.82 -1.71
N VAL A 429 -37.88 8.22 -0.95
CA VAL A 429 -36.92 7.25 -1.44
C VAL A 429 -37.28 5.83 -0.99
N PRO A 430 -36.75 4.78 -1.66
CA PRO A 430 -36.94 3.39 -1.24
C PRO A 430 -36.56 3.18 0.22
N VAL A 431 -37.48 2.58 0.98
CA VAL A 431 -37.28 2.30 2.42
C VAL A 431 -37.44 0.81 2.70
N ASP A 432 -36.81 0.34 3.75
CA ASP A 432 -37.08 -0.98 4.28
C ASP A 432 -38.49 -1.01 4.88
N PHE A 433 -39.34 -1.90 4.35
CA PHE A 433 -40.75 -2.04 4.79
C PHE A 433 -40.91 -2.38 6.27
N ALA A 434 -39.88 -2.90 6.91
CA ALA A 434 -39.91 -3.26 8.32
C ALA A 434 -39.89 -2.04 9.28
N ARG A 435 -39.41 -0.85 8.79
CA ARG A 435 -39.26 0.35 9.65
C ARG A 435 -39.52 1.62 8.83
N ARG A 436 -40.78 1.97 8.66
CA ARG A 436 -41.23 3.11 7.82
C ARG A 436 -40.63 4.47 8.17
N ASP A 437 -40.22 4.69 9.42
CA ASP A 437 -39.66 5.98 9.87
C ASP A 437 -38.11 6.00 9.85
N SER A 438 -37.48 4.91 9.48
CA SER A 438 -36.01 4.82 9.39
C SER A 438 -35.49 5.34 8.07
N ILE A 439 -34.25 5.83 8.10
CA ILE A 439 -33.45 6.13 6.90
C ILE A 439 -32.67 4.86 6.53
N ASN A 440 -32.67 4.51 5.26
CA ASN A 440 -31.84 3.44 4.71
C ASN A 440 -31.47 3.84 3.27
N ASP A 441 -30.56 4.82 3.17
CA ASP A 441 -30.11 5.38 1.90
C ASP A 441 -28.98 4.52 1.35
N LYS A 442 -29.23 3.90 0.18
CA LYS A 442 -28.28 3.00 -0.49
C LYS A 442 -27.81 3.57 -1.82
N THR A 443 -26.50 3.57 -2.02
CA THR A 443 -25.85 4.00 -3.26
C THR A 443 -24.89 2.91 -3.70
N ASP A 444 -25.00 2.47 -4.97
CA ASP A 444 -24.11 1.45 -5.54
C ASP A 444 -23.28 2.07 -6.68
N TYR A 445 -22.05 1.60 -6.81
CA TYR A 445 -21.10 2.00 -7.85
C TYR A 445 -20.37 0.79 -8.39
N PHE A 446 -20.45 0.60 -9.69
CA PHE A 446 -19.70 -0.40 -10.43
C PHE A 446 -18.82 0.28 -11.45
N ASN A 447 -17.58 -0.18 -11.61
CA ASN A 447 -16.64 0.33 -12.58
C ASN A 447 -15.80 -0.77 -13.20
N LEU A 448 -15.63 -0.71 -14.51
CA LEU A 448 -14.75 -1.60 -15.27
C LEU A 448 -13.91 -0.77 -16.23
N ARG A 449 -12.61 -0.70 -15.97
CA ARG A 449 -11.64 -0.02 -16.84
C ARG A 449 -10.71 -1.01 -17.50
N ASN A 450 -10.64 -0.96 -18.83
CA ASN A 450 -9.70 -1.71 -19.66
C ASN A 450 -8.71 -0.75 -20.31
N THR A 451 -7.42 -0.97 -20.09
CA THR A 451 -6.34 -0.19 -20.71
C THR A 451 -5.47 -1.11 -21.54
N PHE A 452 -5.34 -0.83 -22.83
CA PHE A 452 -4.43 -1.50 -23.75
C PHE A 452 -3.34 -0.55 -24.18
N ALA A 453 -2.08 -0.97 -24.05
CA ALA A 453 -0.95 -0.14 -24.42
C ALA A 453 0.12 -0.92 -25.19
N ILE A 454 0.84 -0.19 -26.04
CA ILE A 454 2.06 -0.64 -26.70
C ILE A 454 3.17 0.28 -26.23
N GLY A 455 4.26 -0.30 -25.75
CA GLY A 455 5.39 0.44 -25.23
C GLY A 455 6.69 0.06 -25.89
N LEU A 456 7.50 1.06 -26.26
CA LEU A 456 8.90 0.92 -26.53
C LEU A 456 9.65 1.09 -25.21
N LEU A 457 10.39 0.06 -24.81
CA LEU A 457 11.09 0.05 -23.52
C LEU A 457 12.44 0.77 -23.65
N GLU A 458 12.89 1.36 -22.53
CA GLU A 458 14.20 2.00 -22.47
C GLU A 458 15.34 0.99 -22.33
N GLY A 459 16.56 1.38 -22.74
CA GLY A 459 17.79 0.63 -22.42
C GLY A 459 18.11 -0.56 -23.32
N PHE A 460 17.27 -0.90 -24.30
CA PHE A 460 17.61 -1.96 -25.28
C PHE A 460 18.74 -1.53 -26.24
N ASN A 461 18.91 -0.22 -26.45
CA ASN A 461 19.97 0.37 -27.27
C ASN A 461 20.49 1.64 -26.59
N LYS A 462 21.81 1.87 -26.66
CA LYS A 462 22.49 3.07 -26.13
C LYS A 462 22.00 4.40 -26.74
N TYR A 463 21.42 4.35 -27.94
CA TYR A 463 20.89 5.52 -28.65
C TYR A 463 19.44 5.86 -28.31
N VAL A 464 18.71 4.99 -27.55
CA VAL A 464 17.35 5.19 -27.11
C VAL A 464 17.33 5.23 -25.57
N PRO A 465 17.64 6.40 -24.99
CA PRO A 465 17.78 6.53 -23.54
C PRO A 465 16.44 6.67 -22.82
N MET A 466 15.30 6.67 -23.54
CA MET A 466 13.97 6.82 -22.99
C MET A 466 13.01 5.76 -23.52
N GLY A 467 12.00 5.41 -22.75
CA GLY A 467 10.86 4.61 -23.15
C GLY A 467 9.68 5.49 -23.56
N ALA A 468 8.84 4.97 -24.45
CA ALA A 468 7.60 5.62 -24.84
C ALA A 468 6.46 4.60 -24.87
N LYS A 469 5.27 4.98 -24.44
CA LYS A 469 4.07 4.16 -24.52
C LYS A 469 2.93 4.96 -25.10
N VAL A 470 2.07 4.28 -25.84
CA VAL A 470 0.78 4.80 -26.27
C VAL A 470 -0.31 3.84 -25.81
N PHE A 471 -1.45 4.36 -25.42
CA PHE A 471 -2.54 3.54 -24.91
C PHE A 471 -3.91 4.05 -25.31
N ILE A 472 -4.86 3.14 -25.26
CA ILE A 472 -6.30 3.40 -25.30
C ILE A 472 -6.92 2.82 -24.04
N ALA A 473 -7.87 3.53 -23.46
CA ALA A 473 -8.60 3.02 -22.31
C ALA A 473 -10.11 3.15 -22.54
N HIS A 474 -10.82 2.11 -22.16
CA HIS A 474 -12.28 2.06 -22.15
C HIS A 474 -12.76 1.88 -20.71
N ASN A 475 -13.67 2.73 -20.27
CA ASN A 475 -14.23 2.71 -18.94
C ASN A 475 -15.76 2.65 -18.98
N ILE A 476 -16.35 1.70 -18.26
CA ILE A 476 -17.78 1.55 -18.06
C ILE A 476 -18.04 1.71 -16.57
N ALA A 477 -18.78 2.75 -16.22
CA ALA A 477 -19.21 3.00 -14.86
C ALA A 477 -20.74 2.93 -14.78
N ASN A 478 -21.29 2.29 -13.77
CA ASN A 478 -22.72 2.24 -13.49
C ASN A 478 -22.97 2.77 -12.08
N TYR A 479 -23.84 3.74 -11.98
CA TYR A 479 -24.25 4.42 -10.76
C TYR A 479 -25.71 4.13 -10.49
N ARG A 480 -25.98 3.55 -9.32
CA ARG A 480 -27.36 3.25 -8.91
C ARG A 480 -27.79 4.20 -7.80
N LEU A 481 -28.80 5.00 -8.08
CA LEU A 481 -29.38 5.99 -7.17
C LEU A 481 -30.86 5.71 -6.89
N ALA A 482 -31.35 6.20 -5.77
CA ALA A 482 -32.77 6.20 -5.46
C ALA A 482 -33.52 7.13 -6.41
N GLU A 483 -34.70 6.75 -6.84
CA GLU A 483 -35.67 7.64 -7.48
C GLU A 483 -36.63 8.23 -6.42
N ASP A 484 -37.29 9.34 -6.74
CA ASP A 484 -38.38 9.90 -5.91
C ASP A 484 -39.60 8.96 -5.95
N SER A 485 -39.44 7.81 -5.34
CA SER A 485 -40.39 6.70 -5.30
C SER A 485 -40.01 5.74 -4.15
N LEU A 486 -41.02 5.16 -3.52
CA LEU A 486 -40.83 4.25 -2.41
C LEU A 486 -40.20 2.90 -2.78
N THR A 487 -40.03 2.58 -4.06
CA THR A 487 -39.60 1.24 -4.51
C THR A 487 -38.62 1.23 -5.68
N ARG A 488 -38.24 2.36 -6.24
CA ARG A 488 -37.43 2.41 -7.47
C ARG A 488 -36.03 2.94 -7.24
N TYR A 489 -35.09 2.34 -7.98
CA TYR A 489 -33.73 2.83 -8.19
C TYR A 489 -33.47 3.00 -9.67
N SER A 490 -32.74 4.03 -10.06
CA SER A 490 -32.24 4.23 -11.43
C SER A 490 -30.82 3.69 -11.55
N ASN A 491 -30.48 3.18 -12.73
CA ASN A 491 -29.13 2.82 -13.10
C ASN A 491 -28.66 3.82 -14.18
N ASN A 492 -27.56 4.50 -13.90
CA ASN A 492 -26.98 5.49 -14.80
C ASN A 492 -25.62 4.99 -15.28
N VAL A 493 -25.52 4.65 -16.55
CA VAL A 493 -24.31 4.09 -17.14
C VAL A 493 -23.55 5.16 -17.89
N GLU A 494 -22.29 5.36 -17.53
CA GLU A 494 -21.35 6.20 -18.26
C GLU A 494 -20.31 5.32 -18.96
N ASN A 495 -20.20 5.46 -20.29
CA ASN A 495 -19.18 4.84 -21.10
C ASN A 495 -18.21 5.92 -21.58
N THR A 496 -16.93 5.73 -21.34
CA THR A 496 -15.92 6.70 -21.77
C THR A 496 -14.74 6.01 -22.45
N PHE A 497 -14.20 6.70 -23.46
CA PHE A 497 -12.99 6.29 -24.15
C PHE A 497 -11.95 7.39 -24.05
N SER A 498 -10.74 7.00 -23.66
CA SER A 498 -9.59 7.88 -23.64
C SER A 498 -8.42 7.30 -24.43
N VAL A 499 -7.56 8.19 -24.87
CA VAL A 499 -6.27 7.87 -25.49
C VAL A 499 -5.18 8.65 -24.80
N GLY A 500 -3.98 8.11 -24.79
CA GLY A 500 -2.88 8.81 -24.14
C GLY A 500 -1.54 8.24 -24.49
N GLY A 501 -0.51 8.87 -23.91
CA GLY A 501 0.86 8.46 -24.07
C GLY A 501 1.70 8.76 -22.85
N GLN A 502 2.78 8.02 -22.68
CA GLN A 502 3.75 8.19 -21.63
C GLN A 502 5.17 8.24 -22.20
N LEU A 503 5.94 9.20 -21.72
CA LEU A 503 7.39 9.25 -21.90
C LEU A 503 8.06 8.97 -20.56
N ILE A 504 9.02 8.06 -20.54
CA ILE A 504 9.68 7.64 -19.30
C ILE A 504 11.18 7.49 -19.51
N LYS A 505 11.95 7.94 -18.54
CA LYS A 505 13.37 7.70 -18.44
C LYS A 505 13.71 7.38 -16.99
N THR A 506 14.07 6.13 -16.72
CA THR A 506 14.46 5.65 -15.40
C THR A 506 15.92 5.24 -15.33
N LEU A 507 16.59 5.07 -16.48
CA LEU A 507 17.99 4.71 -16.56
C LEU A 507 18.90 5.94 -16.49
N GLY A 508 20.02 5.79 -15.79
CA GLY A 508 21.01 6.83 -15.57
C GLY A 508 21.13 7.24 -14.11
N ASN A 509 22.00 8.21 -13.81
CA ASN A 509 22.30 8.60 -12.42
C ASN A 509 21.88 10.04 -12.08
N THR A 510 21.54 10.85 -13.10
CA THR A 510 21.40 12.30 -12.93
C THR A 510 19.97 12.77 -13.06
N LEU A 511 19.27 12.32 -14.11
CA LEU A 511 17.92 12.79 -14.45
C LEU A 511 17.02 11.61 -14.77
N HIS A 512 15.93 11.49 -14.02
CA HIS A 512 14.83 10.59 -14.28
C HIS A 512 13.55 11.41 -14.45
N TYR A 513 12.66 10.98 -15.33
CA TYR A 513 11.37 11.62 -15.51
C TYR A 513 10.33 10.64 -16.05
N LYS A 514 9.08 10.96 -15.76
CA LYS A 514 7.89 10.30 -16.29
C LYS A 514 6.86 11.38 -16.62
N VAL A 515 6.40 11.41 -17.86
CA VAL A 515 5.34 12.32 -18.31
C VAL A 515 4.24 11.48 -18.92
N LEU A 516 3.03 11.63 -18.43
CA LEU A 516 1.83 10.93 -18.90
C LEU A 516 0.81 11.98 -19.37
N GLY A 517 0.23 11.78 -20.54
CA GLY A 517 -0.89 12.57 -21.04
C GLY A 517 -2.06 11.67 -21.41
N GLU A 518 -3.29 12.04 -21.03
CA GLU A 518 -4.52 11.35 -21.36
C GLU A 518 -5.60 12.35 -21.75
N VAL A 519 -6.36 12.03 -22.81
CA VAL A 519 -7.46 12.85 -23.33
C VAL A 519 -8.68 11.96 -23.56
N TRP A 520 -9.84 12.39 -23.12
CA TRP A 520 -11.10 11.67 -23.28
C TRP A 520 -11.79 12.08 -24.59
N LEU A 521 -12.05 11.11 -25.46
CA LEU A 521 -12.58 11.32 -26.80
C LEU A 521 -14.06 11.03 -26.92
N ALA A 522 -14.63 10.23 -26.00
CA ALA A 522 -16.04 9.86 -26.04
C ALA A 522 -16.63 9.71 -24.64
N GLY A 523 -17.96 9.87 -24.54
CA GLY A 523 -18.74 9.78 -23.31
C GLY A 523 -18.94 11.13 -22.61
N LYS A 524 -19.42 11.12 -21.37
CA LYS A 524 -19.70 12.35 -20.58
C LYS A 524 -18.43 13.17 -20.31
N GLN A 525 -17.27 12.54 -20.31
CA GLN A 525 -15.96 13.14 -20.05
C GLN A 525 -15.25 13.67 -21.31
N VAL A 526 -15.93 13.72 -22.47
CA VAL A 526 -15.36 14.26 -23.72
C VAL A 526 -14.69 15.61 -23.49
N GLY A 527 -13.42 15.72 -23.94
CA GLY A 527 -12.60 16.93 -23.77
C GLY A 527 -12.00 17.10 -22.38
N ASP A 528 -12.05 16.07 -21.50
CA ASP A 528 -11.20 16.03 -20.33
C ASP A 528 -9.76 15.80 -20.76
N VAL A 529 -8.83 16.41 -20.04
CA VAL A 529 -7.37 16.32 -20.27
C VAL A 529 -6.68 16.16 -18.95
N LYS A 530 -5.80 15.17 -18.86
CA LYS A 530 -4.87 15.01 -17.75
C LYS A 530 -3.45 14.94 -18.28
N ILE A 531 -2.56 15.75 -17.73
CA ILE A 531 -1.13 15.72 -18.02
C ILE A 531 -0.42 15.68 -16.68
N ASP A 532 0.34 14.62 -16.44
CA ASP A 532 1.11 14.40 -15.22
C ASP A 532 2.59 14.32 -15.58
N GLY A 533 3.42 15.09 -14.90
CA GLY A 533 4.86 15.10 -15.05
C GLY A 533 5.53 14.95 -13.69
N GLU A 534 6.45 14.04 -13.59
CA GLU A 534 7.30 13.85 -12.41
C GLU A 534 8.72 13.57 -12.81
N GLY A 535 9.69 14.04 -12.01
CA GLY A 535 11.09 13.78 -12.27
C GLY A 535 11.96 14.05 -11.08
N ASP A 536 13.14 13.45 -11.06
CA ASP A 536 14.19 13.72 -10.10
C ASP A 536 15.52 14.07 -10.77
N ILE A 537 16.20 15.03 -10.16
CA ILE A 537 17.54 15.45 -10.56
C ILE A 537 18.48 15.26 -9.37
N ARG A 538 19.54 14.48 -9.56
CA ARG A 538 20.57 14.24 -8.55
C ARG A 538 21.82 15.03 -8.88
N VAL A 539 22.12 16.00 -8.01
CA VAL A 539 23.31 16.86 -8.16
C VAL A 539 24.34 16.47 -7.09
N PRO A 540 25.53 16.03 -7.47
CA PRO A 540 26.58 15.72 -6.52
C PRO A 540 27.11 17.03 -5.91
N ILE A 541 27.05 17.16 -4.57
CA ILE A 541 27.56 18.32 -3.81
C ILE A 541 28.41 17.82 -2.64
N LEU A 542 29.69 18.25 -2.56
CA LEU A 542 30.59 17.99 -1.43
C LEU A 542 30.65 16.53 -0.94
N LYS A 543 30.85 15.57 -1.86
CA LYS A 543 30.91 14.10 -1.61
C LYS A 543 29.57 13.47 -1.22
N ASP A 544 28.46 14.16 -1.38
CA ASP A 544 27.10 13.66 -1.22
C ASP A 544 26.25 14.10 -2.43
N SER A 545 24.97 13.77 -2.48
CA SER A 545 24.05 14.21 -3.52
C SER A 545 22.85 14.95 -2.92
N VAL A 546 22.49 16.05 -3.54
CA VAL A 546 21.22 16.72 -3.32
C VAL A 546 20.24 16.16 -4.35
N VAL A 547 19.08 15.73 -3.90
CA VAL A 547 18.00 15.25 -4.77
C VAL A 547 16.94 16.35 -4.84
N LEU A 548 16.72 16.85 -6.05
CA LEU A 548 15.62 17.73 -6.38
C LEU A 548 14.54 16.91 -7.08
N ASN A 549 13.37 16.78 -6.45
CA ASN A 549 12.20 16.16 -7.07
C ASN A 549 11.26 17.25 -7.55
N LEU A 550 10.71 17.07 -8.74
CA LEU A 550 9.74 17.94 -9.37
C LEU A 550 8.49 17.14 -9.70
N LYS A 551 7.32 17.70 -9.40
CA LYS A 551 6.02 17.15 -9.78
C LYS A 551 5.18 18.29 -10.32
N ALA A 552 4.54 18.09 -11.46
CA ALA A 552 3.61 19.05 -12.01
C ALA A 552 2.48 18.30 -12.70
N PHE A 553 1.26 18.80 -12.57
CA PHE A 553 0.16 18.28 -13.36
C PHE A 553 -0.80 19.40 -13.79
N TYR A 554 -1.48 19.11 -14.88
CA TYR A 554 -2.61 19.89 -15.38
C TYR A 554 -3.78 18.95 -15.62
N HIS A 555 -4.84 19.11 -14.85
CA HIS A 555 -6.06 18.34 -14.97
C HIS A 555 -7.24 19.27 -15.31
N LEU A 556 -7.86 19.05 -16.45
CA LEU A 556 -9.14 19.62 -16.83
C LEU A 556 -10.14 18.47 -16.85
N THR A 557 -11.04 18.41 -15.86
CA THR A 557 -11.89 17.23 -15.65
C THR A 557 -13.35 17.61 -15.42
N THR A 558 -14.25 16.80 -15.94
CA THR A 558 -15.65 16.84 -15.60
C THR A 558 -15.83 16.46 -14.11
N PRO A 559 -16.65 17.20 -13.33
CA PRO A 559 -16.95 16.84 -11.95
C PRO A 559 -17.43 15.38 -11.83
N ALA A 560 -17.03 14.72 -10.74
CA ALA A 560 -17.38 13.32 -10.50
C ALA A 560 -18.91 13.11 -10.50
N TYR A 561 -19.35 11.88 -10.81
CA TYR A 561 -20.79 11.59 -10.93
C TYR A 561 -21.55 11.99 -9.66
N PHE A 562 -21.07 11.61 -8.48
CA PHE A 562 -21.75 11.93 -7.21
C PHE A 562 -21.67 13.41 -6.81
N GLN A 563 -20.81 14.19 -7.43
CA GLN A 563 -20.86 15.66 -7.34
C GLN A 563 -21.95 16.25 -8.24
N ARG A 564 -22.30 15.56 -9.34
CA ARG A 564 -23.36 15.99 -10.25
C ARG A 564 -24.75 15.48 -9.83
N HIS A 565 -24.82 14.25 -9.34
CA HIS A 565 -26.07 13.58 -9.00
C HIS A 565 -25.94 12.79 -7.70
N TYR A 566 -26.81 13.02 -6.75
CA TYR A 566 -26.95 12.25 -5.54
C TYR A 566 -28.38 12.29 -5.02
N HIS A 567 -28.92 11.13 -4.64
CA HIS A 567 -30.32 10.99 -4.22
C HIS A 567 -30.40 10.19 -2.93
N SER A 568 -30.86 10.83 -1.87
CA SER A 568 -31.12 10.22 -0.58
C SER A 568 -32.36 10.83 0.08
N LYS A 569 -32.77 10.33 1.23
CA LYS A 569 -33.99 10.80 1.91
C LYS A 569 -33.95 12.27 2.29
N HIS A 570 -32.77 12.84 2.55
CA HIS A 570 -32.63 14.20 3.04
C HIS A 570 -31.71 15.07 2.20
N PHE A 571 -30.92 14.48 1.31
CA PHE A 571 -29.98 15.17 0.42
C PHE A 571 -30.26 14.75 -1.01
N TRP A 572 -30.56 15.75 -1.86
CA TRP A 572 -30.91 15.50 -3.24
C TRP A 572 -30.37 16.62 -4.11
N TRP A 573 -29.56 16.29 -5.10
CA TRP A 573 -29.11 17.22 -6.10
C TRP A 573 -28.90 16.58 -7.46
N ASP A 574 -29.17 17.39 -8.51
CA ASP A 574 -28.93 17.10 -9.90
C ASP A 574 -28.32 18.35 -10.56
N HIS A 575 -27.02 18.39 -10.64
CA HIS A 575 -26.26 19.54 -11.12
C HIS A 575 -25.61 19.25 -12.48
N ASP A 576 -26.43 19.14 -13.52
CA ASP A 576 -25.99 18.94 -14.92
C ASP A 576 -25.20 20.11 -15.50
N GLY A 577 -25.35 21.29 -14.94
CA GLY A 577 -24.74 22.53 -15.40
C GLY A 577 -23.35 22.85 -14.86
N LEU A 578 -22.73 21.97 -14.08
CA LEU A 578 -21.40 22.21 -13.56
C LEU A 578 -20.35 22.27 -14.68
N ASN A 579 -19.51 23.30 -14.63
CA ASN A 579 -18.38 23.46 -15.53
C ASN A 579 -17.27 22.48 -15.20
N LYS A 580 -16.42 22.17 -16.19
CA LYS A 580 -15.20 21.39 -15.95
C LYS A 580 -14.31 22.11 -14.96
N GLN A 581 -13.75 21.34 -14.05
CA GLN A 581 -12.76 21.80 -13.07
C GLN A 581 -11.38 21.79 -13.69
N MET A 582 -10.62 22.86 -13.50
CA MET A 582 -9.21 22.89 -13.84
C MET A 582 -8.39 22.90 -12.54
N HIS A 583 -7.47 21.97 -12.43
CA HIS A 583 -6.48 21.94 -11.34
C HIS A 583 -5.08 21.89 -11.93
N THR A 584 -4.30 22.92 -11.67
CA THR A 584 -2.88 22.97 -12.02
C THR A 584 -2.06 22.91 -10.74
N HIS A 585 -1.09 22.02 -10.70
CA HIS A 585 -0.21 21.80 -9.57
C HIS A 585 1.24 21.83 -10.02
N VAL A 586 2.09 22.52 -9.25
CA VAL A 586 3.55 22.49 -9.41
C VAL A 586 4.18 22.32 -8.05
N GLU A 587 5.01 21.31 -7.90
CA GLU A 587 5.69 20.99 -6.65
C GLU A 587 7.18 20.77 -6.90
N GLY A 588 8.00 21.32 -6.04
CA GLY A 588 9.41 21.05 -5.96
C GLY A 588 9.78 20.59 -4.54
N SER A 589 10.54 19.52 -4.41
CA SER A 589 11.09 19.09 -3.13
C SER A 589 12.59 18.88 -3.22
N LEU A 590 13.31 19.43 -2.24
CA LEU A 590 14.76 19.35 -2.12
C LEU A 590 15.09 18.58 -0.85
N ALA A 591 15.89 17.52 -0.97
CA ALA A 591 16.34 16.75 0.17
C ALA A 591 17.87 16.67 0.21
N TYR A 592 18.44 16.99 1.38
CA TYR A 592 19.88 16.88 1.62
C TYR A 592 20.14 15.97 2.81
N THR A 593 20.74 14.82 2.52
CA THR A 593 20.92 13.71 3.47
C THR A 593 21.80 14.07 4.66
N LYS A 594 22.89 14.82 4.41
CA LYS A 594 23.92 15.10 5.41
C LYS A 594 23.40 15.95 6.56
N THR A 595 22.58 16.95 6.26
CA THR A 595 21.95 17.82 7.25
C THR A 595 20.60 17.32 7.72
N ARG A 596 20.05 16.28 7.08
CA ARG A 596 18.68 15.75 7.30
C ARG A 596 17.62 16.84 7.14
N THR A 597 17.83 17.69 6.13
CA THR A 597 16.92 18.78 5.78
C THR A 597 16.12 18.39 4.55
N SER A 598 14.82 18.67 4.58
CA SER A 598 13.98 18.62 3.40
C SER A 598 13.11 19.86 3.33
N LEU A 599 13.00 20.40 2.14
CA LEU A 599 12.12 21.50 1.78
C LEU A 599 11.14 21.02 0.73
N ARG A 600 9.87 21.33 0.86
CA ARG A 600 8.84 21.11 -0.14
C ARG A 600 8.12 22.44 -0.37
N PHE A 601 8.02 22.82 -1.61
CA PHE A 601 7.24 23.95 -2.08
C PHE A 601 6.21 23.45 -3.07
N ALA A 602 4.93 23.82 -2.89
CA ALA A 602 3.87 23.47 -3.83
C ALA A 602 2.99 24.68 -4.09
N TYR A 603 2.55 24.82 -5.33
CA TYR A 603 1.58 25.79 -5.79
C TYR A 603 0.46 25.08 -6.53
N ASP A 604 -0.77 25.31 -6.07
CA ASP A 604 -1.99 24.80 -6.69
C ASP A 604 -2.84 25.96 -7.18
N ASN A 605 -3.43 25.82 -8.36
CA ASN A 605 -4.43 26.72 -8.90
C ASN A 605 -5.66 25.96 -9.36
N PHE A 606 -6.81 26.33 -8.82
CA PHE A 606 -8.08 25.72 -9.11
C PHE A 606 -8.99 26.73 -9.82
N GLN A 607 -9.61 26.34 -10.93
CA GLN A 607 -10.70 27.07 -11.54
C GLN A 607 -11.95 26.18 -11.52
N ASN A 608 -13.09 26.80 -11.28
CA ASN A 608 -14.38 26.10 -11.15
C ASN A 608 -14.32 24.98 -10.09
N LEU A 609 -13.63 25.20 -8.98
CA LEU A 609 -13.51 24.20 -7.91
C LEU A 609 -14.91 23.82 -7.40
N VAL A 610 -15.19 22.51 -7.43
CA VAL A 610 -16.41 21.94 -6.88
C VAL A 610 -16.16 21.49 -5.46
N TYR A 611 -17.04 21.84 -4.54
CA TYR A 611 -16.92 21.49 -3.12
C TYR A 611 -18.29 21.23 -2.51
N LEU A 612 -18.33 20.44 -1.46
CA LEU A 612 -19.54 20.20 -0.67
C LEU A 612 -19.66 21.30 0.38
N GLY A 613 -20.80 21.99 0.43
CA GLY A 613 -21.15 22.97 1.46
C GLY A 613 -22.17 22.40 2.43
N VAL A 614 -22.09 22.79 3.71
CA VAL A 614 -23.05 22.44 4.77
C VAL A 614 -23.58 23.68 5.44
N SER A 615 -24.89 23.71 5.72
CA SER A 615 -25.55 24.77 6.48
C SER A 615 -26.66 24.24 7.38
N TYR A 616 -26.87 24.92 8.51
CA TYR A 616 -27.91 24.63 9.46
C TYR A 616 -28.09 25.82 10.43
N ASP A 617 -29.21 25.85 11.13
CA ASP A 617 -29.42 26.79 12.23
C ASP A 617 -29.16 26.11 13.57
N ARG A 618 -28.64 26.85 14.54
CA ARG A 618 -28.36 26.34 15.89
C ARG A 618 -29.00 27.29 16.93
N ASN A 619 -29.88 26.73 17.73
CA ASN A 619 -30.50 27.43 18.82
C ASN A 619 -30.37 26.60 20.12
N ASN A 620 -29.63 27.14 21.12
CA ASN A 620 -29.39 26.45 22.39
C ASN A 620 -29.00 24.98 22.25
N SER A 621 -27.98 24.70 21.45
CA SER A 621 -27.48 23.36 21.18
C SER A 621 -28.38 22.46 20.29
N VAL A 622 -29.54 22.93 19.88
CA VAL A 622 -30.43 22.21 18.96
C VAL A 622 -30.12 22.63 17.53
N ILE A 623 -29.75 21.66 16.70
CA ILE A 623 -29.50 21.84 15.27
C ILE A 623 -30.84 21.63 14.54
N THR A 624 -31.20 22.57 13.65
CA THR A 624 -32.38 22.50 12.79
C THR A 624 -32.06 22.92 11.37
N GLY A 625 -32.84 22.45 10.41
CA GLY A 625 -32.67 22.86 9.01
C GLY A 625 -31.36 22.38 8.38
N TYR A 626 -30.79 21.28 8.88
CA TYR A 626 -29.52 20.72 8.40
C TYR A 626 -29.61 20.32 6.92
N THR A 627 -28.73 20.89 6.11
CA THR A 627 -28.67 20.61 4.68
C THR A 627 -27.23 20.68 4.16
N ALA A 628 -26.95 19.93 3.10
CA ALA A 628 -25.69 19.98 2.39
C ALA A 628 -25.96 19.90 0.89
N ASP A 629 -25.16 20.62 0.10
CA ASP A 629 -25.27 20.64 -1.35
C ASP A 629 -23.89 20.85 -2.00
N ILE A 630 -23.79 20.47 -3.26
CA ILE A 630 -22.59 20.69 -4.07
C ILE A 630 -22.60 22.12 -4.63
N MET A 631 -21.50 22.80 -4.42
CA MET A 631 -21.27 24.17 -4.87
C MET A 631 -20.09 24.22 -5.84
N GLN A 632 -20.11 25.16 -6.77
CA GLN A 632 -18.99 25.41 -7.67
C GLN A 632 -18.53 26.87 -7.56
N SER A 633 -17.21 27.06 -7.33
CA SER A 633 -16.62 28.39 -7.28
C SER A 633 -16.51 29.00 -8.67
N SER A 634 -16.92 30.26 -8.81
CA SER A 634 -16.63 31.06 -10.00
C SER A 634 -15.27 31.78 -9.94
N LYS A 635 -14.61 31.72 -8.78
CA LYS A 635 -13.30 32.36 -8.55
C LYS A 635 -12.17 31.39 -8.80
N ASN A 636 -11.03 31.93 -9.23
CA ASN A 636 -9.75 31.21 -9.18
C ASN A 636 -9.26 31.10 -7.74
N ILE A 637 -8.99 29.89 -7.29
CA ILE A 637 -8.44 29.61 -5.97
C ILE A 637 -6.99 29.23 -6.10
N SER A 638 -6.11 29.99 -5.47
CA SER A 638 -4.68 29.70 -5.43
C SER A 638 -4.29 29.26 -4.02
N LEU A 639 -3.51 28.20 -3.95
CA LEU A 639 -2.96 27.66 -2.70
C LEU A 639 -1.44 27.57 -2.81
N LEU A 640 -0.76 28.15 -1.84
CA LEU A 640 0.68 28.02 -1.65
C LEU A 640 0.94 27.14 -0.45
N THR A 641 1.81 26.13 -0.60
CA THR A 641 2.23 25.25 0.49
C THR A 641 3.76 25.25 0.58
N LEU A 642 4.30 25.50 1.76
CA LEU A 642 5.73 25.38 2.07
C LEU A 642 5.89 24.45 3.27
N ALA A 643 6.58 23.34 3.10
CA ALA A 643 6.90 22.41 4.17
C ALA A 643 8.41 22.31 4.38
N ILE A 644 8.82 22.41 5.64
CA ILE A 644 10.22 22.30 6.06
C ILE A 644 10.30 21.16 7.05
N GLN A 645 11.20 20.22 6.80
CA GLN A 645 11.55 19.20 7.77
C GLN A 645 13.03 19.34 8.11
N GLN A 646 13.34 19.31 9.41
CA GLN A 646 14.70 19.39 9.93
C GLN A 646 14.85 18.46 11.12
N ASP A 647 15.80 17.53 11.00
CA ASP A 647 16.12 16.59 12.07
C ASP A 647 17.49 16.92 12.66
N PHE A 648 17.59 16.94 13.99
CA PHE A 648 18.84 17.12 14.73
C PHE A 648 19.16 15.86 15.53
N THR A 649 20.45 15.52 15.61
CA THR A 649 20.92 14.42 16.45
C THR A 649 22.16 14.87 17.23
N LEU A 650 22.07 14.78 18.56
CA LEU A 650 23.16 15.11 19.48
C LEU A 650 23.37 13.90 20.42
N GLY A 651 24.31 13.02 20.05
CA GLY A 651 24.53 11.78 20.78
C GLY A 651 23.29 10.88 20.81
N ILE A 652 22.73 10.66 21.98
CA ILE A 652 21.50 9.88 22.18
C ILE A 652 20.23 10.68 21.97
N LEU A 653 20.32 12.03 22.00
CA LEU A 653 19.18 12.92 21.84
C LEU A 653 18.88 13.12 20.34
N ASN A 654 17.64 12.95 19.95
CA ASN A 654 17.14 13.20 18.61
C ASN A 654 15.95 14.15 18.70
N TRP A 655 15.93 15.12 17.79
CA TRP A 655 14.87 16.11 17.68
C TRP A 655 14.46 16.27 16.23
N GLU A 656 13.25 15.86 15.92
CA GLU A 656 12.67 15.89 14.58
C GLU A 656 11.58 16.95 14.52
N ASN A 657 11.56 17.73 13.46
CA ASN A 657 10.63 18.84 13.31
C ASN A 657 10.05 18.84 11.89
N ARG A 658 8.76 19.12 11.78
CA ARG A 658 8.06 19.35 10.52
C ARG A 658 7.18 20.60 10.68
N ILE A 659 7.41 21.58 9.83
CA ILE A 659 6.65 22.84 9.80
C ILE A 659 6.02 22.95 8.43
N THR A 660 4.74 23.27 8.37
CA THR A 660 4.04 23.49 7.10
C THR A 660 3.27 24.79 7.16
N PHE A 661 3.56 25.68 6.23
CA PHE A 661 2.82 26.91 5.98
C PHE A 661 1.94 26.72 4.75
N GLN A 662 0.70 27.19 4.84
CA GLN A 662 -0.25 27.22 3.74
C GLN A 662 -0.85 28.61 3.62
N LYS A 663 -1.09 29.06 2.39
CA LYS A 663 -1.81 30.29 2.12
C LYS A 663 -2.78 30.07 0.97
N CYS A 664 -4.05 30.09 1.31
CA CYS A 664 -5.12 30.02 0.33
C CYS A 664 -5.65 31.42 0.01
N SER A 665 -6.03 31.66 -1.25
CA SER A 665 -6.62 32.93 -1.67
C SER A 665 -8.04 33.13 -1.15
N ASP A 666 -8.81 32.03 -0.93
CA ASP A 666 -10.17 32.09 -0.36
C ASP A 666 -10.42 30.86 0.56
N ASN A 667 -10.29 31.09 1.87
CA ASN A 667 -10.52 30.07 2.90
C ASN A 667 -12.01 29.74 3.12
N ASN A 668 -12.95 30.49 2.53
CA ASN A 668 -14.38 30.15 2.59
C ASN A 668 -14.75 29.05 1.59
N ILE A 669 -13.88 28.76 0.62
CA ILE A 669 -14.07 27.72 -0.40
C ILE A 669 -13.14 26.54 -0.17
N LEU A 670 -11.86 26.81 0.12
CA LEU A 670 -10.86 25.81 0.43
C LEU A 670 -10.20 26.15 1.81
N PRO A 671 -10.86 25.79 2.90
CA PRO A 671 -10.37 26.08 4.24
C PRO A 671 -9.12 25.25 4.58
N VAL A 672 -8.04 25.95 4.92
CA VAL A 672 -6.77 25.35 5.38
C VAL A 672 -6.21 26.17 6.53
N PRO A 673 -5.51 25.57 7.52
CA PRO A 673 -4.79 26.33 8.51
C PRO A 673 -3.52 26.92 7.90
N ASP A 674 -3.21 28.20 8.20
CA ASP A 674 -1.98 28.87 7.73
C ASP A 674 -0.70 28.18 8.22
N PHE A 675 -0.75 27.50 9.38
CA PHE A 675 0.41 26.94 10.05
C PHE A 675 0.10 25.58 10.68
N ASN A 676 0.94 24.59 10.40
CA ASN A 676 0.95 23.28 11.05
C ASN A 676 2.36 22.99 11.55
N PHE A 677 2.46 22.44 12.74
CA PHE A 677 3.72 22.08 13.37
C PHE A 677 3.65 20.71 14.02
N TRP A 678 4.63 19.89 13.72
CA TRP A 678 4.89 18.64 14.43
C TRP A 678 6.33 18.61 14.88
N THR A 679 6.55 18.17 16.11
CA THR A 679 7.88 17.99 16.68
C THR A 679 7.94 16.71 17.48
N ASN A 680 9.08 16.02 17.46
CA ASN A 680 9.34 14.80 18.19
C ASN A 680 10.72 14.86 18.84
N LEU A 681 10.75 14.88 20.15
CA LEU A 681 11.98 14.90 20.94
C LEU A 681 12.14 13.56 21.66
N TYR A 682 13.20 12.81 21.36
CA TYR A 682 13.39 11.49 21.95
C TYR A 682 14.86 11.12 22.19
N LEU A 683 15.04 10.24 23.17
CA LEU A 683 16.30 9.59 23.48
C LEU A 683 16.35 8.24 22.74
N LYS A 684 17.45 7.99 22.03
CA LYS A 684 17.71 6.73 21.33
C LYS A 684 18.96 6.07 21.87
N PHE A 685 18.79 4.92 22.53
CA PHE A 685 19.87 4.18 23.12
C PHE A 685 19.64 2.66 23.05
N LYS A 686 20.63 1.88 23.46
CA LYS A 686 20.52 0.42 23.51
C LYS A 686 20.78 -0.09 24.92
N ILE A 687 19.90 -0.93 25.43
CA ILE A 687 20.06 -1.67 26.68
C ILE A 687 20.73 -3.01 26.33
N ALA A 688 21.77 -3.38 27.09
CA ALA A 688 22.54 -4.61 26.90
C ALA A 688 22.99 -4.86 25.45
N ARG A 689 23.20 -3.81 24.66
CA ARG A 689 23.56 -3.83 23.22
C ARG A 689 22.55 -4.50 22.27
N VAL A 690 21.44 -5.01 22.78
CA VAL A 690 20.44 -5.80 22.03
C VAL A 690 19.13 -5.07 21.89
N LEU A 691 18.56 -4.54 22.98
CA LEU A 691 17.28 -3.85 22.99
C LEU A 691 17.48 -2.38 22.62
N ALA A 692 17.04 -2.00 21.43
CA ALA A 692 17.00 -0.57 21.06
C ALA A 692 15.75 0.08 21.67
N VAL A 693 15.95 1.21 22.35
CA VAL A 693 14.92 1.97 23.04
C VAL A 693 14.83 3.37 22.46
N HIS A 694 13.61 3.83 22.15
CA HIS A 694 13.32 5.22 21.86
C HIS A 694 12.30 5.69 22.89
N PHE A 695 12.69 6.61 23.75
CA PHE A 695 11.84 7.19 24.78
C PHE A 695 11.71 8.70 24.51
N GLY A 696 10.50 9.19 24.37
CA GLY A 696 10.29 10.58 24.00
C GLY A 696 8.85 11.04 24.05
N ALA A 697 8.67 12.24 23.50
CA ALA A 697 7.37 12.89 23.35
C ALA A 697 7.26 13.50 21.96
N ASP A 698 6.06 13.40 21.38
CA ASP A 698 5.72 14.17 20.18
C ASP A 698 4.61 15.18 20.47
N MET A 699 4.58 16.25 19.71
CA MET A 699 3.61 17.31 19.81
C MET A 699 3.08 17.69 18.41
N ARG A 700 1.78 17.86 18.31
CA ARG A 700 1.05 18.30 17.13
C ARG A 700 0.34 19.61 17.43
N TYR A 701 0.48 20.57 16.54
CA TYR A 701 -0.16 21.88 16.67
C TYR A 701 -0.57 22.40 15.30
N PHE A 702 -1.70 23.07 15.21
CA PHE A 702 -2.10 23.85 14.06
C PHE A 702 -2.82 25.12 14.48
N LYS A 703 -2.62 26.18 13.68
CA LYS A 703 -3.27 27.47 13.90
C LYS A 703 -4.77 27.34 13.67
N SER A 704 -5.57 28.03 14.48
CA SER A 704 -7.02 27.98 14.37
C SER A 704 -7.55 28.47 13.00
N TYR A 705 -8.55 27.78 12.50
CA TYR A 705 -9.23 28.10 11.25
C TYR A 705 -10.65 27.54 11.25
N TYR A 706 -11.48 27.98 10.31
CA TYR A 706 -12.80 27.39 10.07
C TYR A 706 -12.62 26.08 9.29
N ALA A 707 -12.47 24.98 9.99
CA ALA A 707 -12.23 23.70 9.36
C ALA A 707 -13.48 23.16 8.65
N PRO A 708 -13.33 22.27 7.66
CA PRO A 708 -14.46 21.50 7.12
C PRO A 708 -15.15 20.74 8.25
N GLU A 709 -16.48 20.76 8.23
CA GLU A 709 -17.33 19.99 9.13
C GLU A 709 -17.62 18.62 8.53
N TYR A 710 -17.75 17.61 9.36
CA TYR A 710 -18.11 16.27 8.90
C TYR A 710 -19.64 16.13 8.80
N VAL A 711 -20.12 15.67 7.64
CA VAL A 711 -21.54 15.41 7.36
C VAL A 711 -21.80 13.91 7.47
N PRO A 712 -22.39 13.43 8.58
CA PRO A 712 -22.51 12.00 8.87
C PRO A 712 -23.27 11.22 7.79
N GLN A 713 -24.35 11.78 7.24
CA GLN A 713 -25.20 11.11 6.25
C GLN A 713 -24.51 10.89 4.91
N LEU A 714 -23.55 11.73 4.57
CA LEU A 714 -22.79 11.66 3.33
C LEU A 714 -21.45 10.99 3.49
N SER A 715 -21.02 10.73 4.74
CA SER A 715 -19.66 10.25 5.05
C SER A 715 -18.59 11.12 4.38
N GLN A 716 -18.75 12.45 4.42
CA GLN A 716 -17.87 13.41 3.77
C GLN A 716 -17.65 14.65 4.62
N PHE A 717 -16.55 15.36 4.35
CA PHE A 717 -16.28 16.66 4.94
C PHE A 717 -16.79 17.77 4.01
N ALA A 718 -17.48 18.74 4.59
CA ALA A 718 -18.12 19.86 3.90
C ALA A 718 -17.65 21.20 4.44
N VAL A 719 -17.62 22.19 3.60
CA VAL A 719 -17.26 23.58 3.95
C VAL A 719 -18.42 24.25 4.67
N GLN A 720 -18.18 24.79 5.85
CA GLN A 720 -19.18 25.52 6.63
C GLN A 720 -19.65 26.77 5.87
N GLN A 721 -20.95 26.89 5.59
CA GLN A 721 -21.52 28.00 4.80
C GLN A 721 -22.21 29.07 5.63
N ASN A 722 -22.83 28.72 6.76
CA ASN A 722 -23.60 29.64 7.55
C ASN A 722 -22.72 30.40 8.55
N ASP A 723 -22.43 31.68 8.29
CA ASP A 723 -21.53 32.51 9.10
C ASP A 723 -21.92 32.65 10.58
N ASN A 724 -23.21 32.49 10.90
CA ASN A 724 -23.70 32.64 12.27
C ASN A 724 -23.36 31.42 13.18
N VAL A 725 -23.04 30.27 12.58
CA VAL A 725 -22.75 29.02 13.32
C VAL A 725 -21.37 28.45 13.03
N LYS A 726 -20.56 29.15 12.21
CA LYS A 726 -19.20 28.67 11.89
C LYS A 726 -18.35 28.50 13.14
N THR A 727 -17.76 27.34 13.30
CA THR A 727 -16.89 26.96 14.41
C THR A 727 -15.44 26.93 13.99
N LYS A 728 -14.57 27.58 14.76
CA LYS A 728 -13.10 27.49 14.61
C LYS A 728 -12.56 26.40 15.50
N ILE A 729 -11.62 25.62 14.96
CA ILE A 729 -10.85 24.63 15.70
C ILE A 729 -9.35 24.94 15.61
N GLY A 730 -8.55 24.42 16.55
CA GLY A 730 -7.09 24.57 16.59
C GLY A 730 -6.58 25.44 17.73
N ASN A 731 -5.32 25.91 17.61
CA ASN A 731 -4.58 26.64 18.65
C ASN A 731 -4.39 25.82 19.95
N TYR A 732 -4.44 24.51 19.84
CA TYR A 732 -4.24 23.60 20.96
C TYR A 732 -3.13 22.58 20.62
N PRO A 733 -2.05 22.48 21.42
CA PRO A 733 -1.05 21.45 21.23
C PRO A 733 -1.54 20.11 21.78
N VAL A 734 -1.47 19.05 21.02
CA VAL A 734 -1.68 17.69 21.49
C VAL A 734 -0.33 17.03 21.72
N ILE A 735 -0.08 16.54 22.93
CA ILE A 735 1.20 15.97 23.32
C ILE A 735 1.01 14.50 23.68
N ASP A 736 1.83 13.65 23.08
CA ASP A 736 1.91 12.22 23.37
C ASP A 736 3.30 11.88 23.96
N VAL A 737 3.34 11.00 24.94
CA VAL A 737 4.58 10.49 25.53
C VAL A 737 4.66 8.98 25.28
N TYR A 738 5.81 8.50 24.82
CA TYR A 738 5.93 7.13 24.40
C TYR A 738 7.29 6.50 24.73
N ALA A 739 7.31 5.17 24.76
CA ALA A 739 8.51 4.36 24.76
C ALA A 739 8.37 3.26 23.72
N ASN A 740 9.26 3.26 22.72
CA ASN A 740 9.35 2.23 21.71
C ASN A 740 10.53 1.31 21.97
N PHE A 741 10.34 0.03 21.76
CA PHE A 741 11.35 -1.00 21.98
C PHE A 741 11.47 -1.86 20.73
N LEU A 742 12.70 -2.08 20.28
CA LEU A 742 13.02 -2.95 19.16
C LEU A 742 14.00 -4.04 19.63
N LEU A 743 13.51 -5.27 19.67
CA LEU A 743 14.29 -6.46 19.99
C LEU A 743 14.34 -7.37 18.76
N LYS A 744 15.48 -7.37 18.05
CA LYS A 744 15.65 -8.12 16.79
C LYS A 744 14.51 -7.81 15.78
N ARG A 745 13.54 -8.71 15.67
CA ARG A 745 12.41 -8.65 14.72
C ARG A 745 11.07 -8.31 15.40
N CYS A 746 11.10 -8.12 16.71
CA CYS A 746 9.94 -7.75 17.51
C CYS A 746 10.03 -6.27 17.89
N ARG A 747 9.00 -5.53 17.62
CA ARG A 747 8.81 -4.13 18.05
C ARG A 747 7.61 -4.07 18.97
N PHE A 748 7.74 -3.36 20.07
CA PHE A 748 6.62 -3.05 20.94
C PHE A 748 6.72 -1.62 21.45
N PHE A 749 5.59 -1.05 21.77
CA PHE A 749 5.53 0.29 22.33
C PHE A 749 4.51 0.37 23.45
N VAL A 750 4.73 1.33 24.31
CA VAL A 750 3.75 1.88 25.25
C VAL A 750 3.67 3.38 25.04
N MET A 751 2.46 3.94 25.08
CA MET A 751 2.24 5.35 24.83
C MET A 751 1.09 5.86 25.69
N MET A 752 1.26 7.05 26.24
CA MET A 752 0.18 7.83 26.80
C MET A 752 -0.14 8.94 25.81
N SER A 753 -1.25 8.80 25.11
CA SER A 753 -1.73 9.82 24.17
C SER A 753 -2.39 10.96 24.93
N HIS A 754 -2.27 12.18 24.38
CA HIS A 754 -2.95 13.37 24.85
C HIS A 754 -2.74 13.64 26.36
N VAL A 755 -1.45 13.59 26.80
CA VAL A 755 -1.11 13.73 28.23
C VAL A 755 -1.52 15.07 28.83
N ASN A 756 -1.67 16.10 28.00
CA ASN A 756 -2.11 17.43 28.36
C ASN A 756 -3.61 17.65 28.19
N SER A 757 -4.42 16.58 28.08
CA SER A 757 -5.88 16.68 28.04
C SER A 757 -6.41 17.39 29.31
N GLY A 758 -7.37 18.25 29.12
CA GLY A 758 -7.98 19.06 30.17
C GLY A 758 -8.97 20.02 29.53
N THR A 759 -8.94 21.28 29.92
CA THR A 759 -9.70 22.34 29.26
C THR A 759 -8.97 22.85 28.03
N GLY A 760 -9.68 23.10 26.94
CA GLY A 760 -9.10 23.67 25.74
C GLY A 760 -9.79 23.20 24.46
N ASN A 761 -9.42 23.83 23.34
CA ASN A 761 -10.02 23.52 22.04
C ASN A 761 -9.30 22.36 21.35
N TYR A 762 -9.43 21.14 21.91
CA TYR A 762 -8.85 19.94 21.31
C TYR A 762 -9.76 19.24 20.28
N PHE A 763 -10.54 20.03 19.56
CA PHE A 763 -11.30 19.57 18.41
C PHE A 763 -10.39 19.45 17.17
N PHE A 764 -10.47 18.32 16.49
CA PHE A 764 -9.83 18.10 15.20
C PHE A 764 -10.83 18.09 14.03
N THR A 765 -12.11 18.19 14.35
CA THR A 765 -13.22 18.48 13.44
C THR A 765 -14.24 19.28 14.26
N PRO A 766 -14.94 20.27 13.72
CA PRO A 766 -15.98 20.99 14.44
C PRO A 766 -16.93 20.03 15.15
N HIS A 767 -17.17 20.24 16.45
CA HIS A 767 -18.03 19.42 17.30
C HIS A 767 -17.57 17.98 17.62
N TYR A 768 -16.42 17.55 17.08
CA TYR A 768 -15.83 16.23 17.33
C TYR A 768 -14.51 16.39 18.10
N PRO A 769 -14.54 16.30 19.43
CA PRO A 769 -13.32 16.39 20.23
C PRO A 769 -12.48 15.10 20.09
N LEU A 770 -11.16 15.24 20.24
CA LEU A 770 -10.28 14.09 20.41
C LEU A 770 -10.56 13.39 21.76
N ASN A 771 -10.23 12.09 21.82
CA ASN A 771 -10.22 11.36 23.07
C ASN A 771 -9.28 12.05 24.06
N GLN A 772 -9.62 12.07 25.33
CA GLN A 772 -8.79 12.58 26.40
C GLN A 772 -7.52 11.73 26.56
N ARG A 773 -7.03 11.56 27.76
CA ARG A 773 -5.82 10.79 28.03
C ARG A 773 -6.05 9.30 27.86
N VAL A 774 -5.35 8.68 26.92
CA VAL A 774 -5.47 7.25 26.60
C VAL A 774 -4.13 6.56 26.69
N PHE A 775 -4.08 5.47 27.48
CA PHE A 775 -2.93 4.58 27.49
C PHE A 775 -3.04 3.55 26.35
N ARG A 776 -2.00 3.49 25.52
CA ARG A 776 -1.93 2.61 24.35
C ARG A 776 -0.73 1.70 24.42
N LEU A 777 -0.87 0.49 23.93
CA LEU A 777 0.21 -0.46 23.76
C LEU A 777 0.12 -1.16 22.41
N GLY A 778 1.25 -1.62 21.89
CA GLY A 778 1.25 -2.35 20.65
C GLY A 778 2.48 -3.21 20.46
N LEU A 779 2.30 -4.25 19.67
CA LEU A 779 3.31 -5.24 19.31
C LEU A 779 3.31 -5.45 17.80
N SER A 780 4.50 -5.52 17.19
CA SER A 780 4.65 -5.95 15.81
C SER A 780 5.81 -6.93 15.72
N TRP A 781 5.53 -8.10 15.17
CA TRP A 781 6.49 -9.17 15.01
C TRP A 781 6.61 -9.58 13.55
N THR A 782 7.82 -9.46 12.99
CA THR A 782 8.13 -9.88 11.63
C THR A 782 8.93 -11.18 11.68
N VAL A 783 8.37 -12.24 11.10
CA VAL A 783 9.02 -13.55 10.98
C VAL A 783 9.43 -13.74 9.53
N PHE A 784 10.72 -13.96 9.31
CA PHE A 784 11.28 -14.48 8.05
C PHE A 784 12.58 -15.23 8.40
N ASN A 785 12.91 -16.29 7.71
CA ASN A 785 14.11 -17.10 7.96
C ASN A 785 15.30 -16.58 7.17
#